data_87c31f2401866d47364f556395c34f76
#
_entry.id   87c31f2401866d47364f556395c34f76
#
_cell.length_a   1.000
_cell.length_b   1.000
_cell.length_c   1.000
_cell.angle_alpha   90.00
_cell.angle_beta   90.00
_cell.angle_gamma   90.00
#
_symmetry.space_group_name_H-M   'P 1'
#
loop_
_entity.id
_entity.type
_entity.pdbx_description
1 polymer ?
#
loop_
_entity_poly.entity_id
_entity_poly.type
_entity_poly.pdbx_seq_one_letter_code
_entity_poly.pdbx_strand_id
1 'polypeptide(L)'
;MLAPRWRKVLGDLWSNKLRTALVVLSIAIGVFAIGMVAGGREILLRDLNGDWNAVNPASASVAADNIDDELVQTIRRMPGIADAQATSSVSLRAQTPAGDWKDLQLTVIRDLEDLRMYVPTPLTGPWPPERRTVTLERSAVPFLGASEGSQLLVELRDGEQYTLIVGGTVYNNGAGFPTALSQISYGYISDETAELLGVPPGFNSIDFLVSENRLDEDHIRVIANQVEGKIEKSGRISGGINILKPGVYPADDFVQAFTLLLGIISFFALLLSAFLVVNTIGALLNQQIRQIGVMKSIGARNRDIVQLYLVTVLAFGALSLLVAIPLGVLGAWGLASFFVALFNFNIATVVPSPSVLAQQIAAGLLIPLLAALVPIFSGTRVTVREALGGHGLGKGRFGRSRIDRMLERVHFLSRPMLLSLRNTFRRKGRLALTLTTLTLAGLIFMAVISQRASLKTTISEIFNQINTDVFINLSKPYRTNVLDQVAAVPGVTDVEYWSSYSGRALAADDSESSAGYGISSVPADGDSLHVLMDEGRWLLPEDEGAAVITSAYTTDYPDTKVGDSVRLKVNGKELELMVVGISRAPFPLAALYVNLPTFSRQMGDAGRATEIKLITDVRDSATQDRVAAQAEQLLKAQGVEVAVTRTLTVTEAQSNIGIDMVILFLLLMAVLLAAVGGLGLMGTMSINVLERTREIGVMRAIGAGNGAIQRIVIAEGLLIGLISWALGAVLAFPVSYLMNKGLEGVFQAEDSFTFVFSLLGVAMWLAIVLVLATVASFLPAWNASRVTVRDVLAYE
;
A
#
# COMPACT_ATOMS: atom_id res chain seq x y z
N MET A 1 35.96 24.42 -31.88
CA MET A 1 34.85 24.04 -32.80
C MET A 1 34.50 22.56 -32.58
N LEU A 2 33.22 22.23 -32.42
CA LEU A 2 32.77 20.83 -32.32
C LEU A 2 33.05 20.08 -33.63
N ALA A 3 33.56 18.84 -33.53
CA ALA A 3 33.76 18.00 -34.70
C ALA A 3 32.45 17.80 -35.50
N PRO A 4 32.51 17.67 -36.83
CA PRO A 4 31.29 17.59 -37.70
C PRO A 4 30.30 16.53 -37.27
N ARG A 5 30.75 15.41 -36.70
CA ARG A 5 29.90 14.33 -36.13
C ARG A 5 29.01 14.80 -34.99
N TRP A 6 29.49 15.67 -34.10
CA TRP A 6 28.73 16.22 -32.98
C TRP A 6 27.73 17.31 -33.41
N ARG A 7 28.10 18.10 -34.44
CA ARG A 7 27.13 19.04 -35.05
C ARG A 7 25.95 18.31 -35.68
N LYS A 8 26.19 17.12 -36.25
CA LYS A 8 25.08 16.29 -36.77
C LYS A 8 24.14 15.82 -35.66
N VAL A 9 24.68 15.33 -34.54
CA VAL A 9 23.81 14.90 -33.38
C VAL A 9 22.94 16.04 -32.92
N LEU A 10 23.53 17.24 -32.70
CA LEU A 10 22.76 18.43 -32.27
C LEU A 10 21.72 18.84 -33.33
N GLY A 11 22.11 18.78 -34.63
CA GLY A 11 21.22 19.08 -35.75
C GLY A 11 20.04 18.09 -35.82
N ASP A 12 20.27 16.79 -35.62
CA ASP A 12 19.23 15.74 -35.65
C ASP A 12 18.26 15.90 -34.46
N LEU A 13 18.76 16.28 -33.28
CA LEU A 13 17.93 16.57 -32.10
C LEU A 13 17.03 17.78 -32.32
N TRP A 14 17.54 18.84 -32.94
CA TRP A 14 16.81 20.10 -33.12
C TRP A 14 15.87 20.09 -34.33
N SER A 15 16.23 19.38 -35.42
CA SER A 15 15.37 19.29 -36.62
C SER A 15 14.11 18.47 -36.43
N ASN A 16 14.10 17.52 -35.45
CA ASN A 16 12.98 16.63 -35.16
C ASN A 16 12.45 16.81 -33.73
N LYS A 17 12.14 18.07 -33.35
CA LYS A 17 11.77 18.45 -31.97
C LYS A 17 10.68 17.57 -31.34
N LEU A 18 9.60 17.28 -32.08
CA LEU A 18 8.49 16.47 -31.56
C LEU A 18 8.95 15.03 -31.21
N ARG A 19 9.75 14.42 -32.07
CA ARG A 19 10.28 13.06 -31.81
C ARG A 19 11.23 13.06 -30.63
N THR A 20 12.18 14.04 -30.58
CA THR A 20 13.09 14.22 -29.46
C THR A 20 12.33 14.37 -28.14
N ALA A 21 11.29 15.23 -28.13
CA ALA A 21 10.46 15.43 -26.95
C ALA A 21 9.74 14.13 -26.52
N LEU A 22 9.17 13.38 -27.45
CA LEU A 22 8.48 12.12 -27.16
C LEU A 22 9.42 11.07 -26.51
N VAL A 23 10.65 10.94 -27.06
CA VAL A 23 11.65 10.01 -26.50
C VAL A 23 12.14 10.47 -25.14
N VAL A 24 12.48 11.75 -25.01
CA VAL A 24 12.95 12.35 -23.76
C VAL A 24 11.89 12.22 -22.67
N LEU A 25 10.61 12.55 -22.97
CA LEU A 25 9.51 12.41 -22.01
C LEU A 25 9.28 10.96 -21.62
N SER A 26 9.36 10.02 -22.55
CA SER A 26 9.19 8.60 -22.23
C SER A 26 10.27 8.05 -21.31
N ILE A 27 11.55 8.40 -21.58
CA ILE A 27 12.66 8.03 -20.69
C ILE A 27 12.48 8.75 -19.35
N ALA A 28 12.10 10.02 -19.38
CA ALA A 28 11.90 10.82 -18.17
C ALA A 28 10.82 10.23 -17.26
N ILE A 29 9.69 9.73 -17.78
CA ILE A 29 8.64 9.09 -16.98
C ILE A 29 9.16 7.81 -16.31
N GLY A 30 9.92 6.96 -17.02
CA GLY A 30 10.51 5.76 -16.43
C GLY A 30 11.53 6.07 -15.33
N VAL A 31 12.39 7.05 -15.55
CA VAL A 31 13.38 7.50 -14.55
C VAL A 31 12.73 8.24 -13.39
N PHE A 32 11.70 9.05 -13.65
CA PHE A 32 10.85 9.69 -12.64
C PHE A 32 10.23 8.64 -11.71
N ALA A 33 9.64 7.58 -12.26
CA ALA A 33 9.03 6.53 -11.47
C ALA A 33 10.01 5.88 -10.48
N ILE A 34 11.24 5.58 -10.93
CA ILE A 34 12.31 5.08 -10.05
C ILE A 34 12.67 6.12 -8.99
N GLY A 35 12.87 7.38 -9.40
CA GLY A 35 13.25 8.44 -8.49
C GLY A 35 12.20 8.69 -7.41
N MET A 36 10.92 8.70 -7.80
CA MET A 36 9.81 8.84 -6.87
C MET A 36 9.76 7.68 -5.87
N VAL A 37 9.85 6.43 -6.35
CA VAL A 37 9.72 5.25 -5.49
C VAL A 37 10.95 5.03 -4.63
N ALA A 38 12.15 5.07 -5.22
CA ALA A 38 13.40 4.87 -4.47
C ALA A 38 13.66 6.01 -3.48
N GLY A 39 13.44 7.26 -3.92
CA GLY A 39 13.57 8.45 -3.07
C GLY A 39 12.51 8.49 -1.97
N GLY A 40 11.25 8.20 -2.31
CA GLY A 40 10.15 8.12 -1.33
C GLY A 40 10.40 7.03 -0.29
N ARG A 41 10.81 5.82 -0.73
CA ARG A 41 11.17 4.72 0.18
C ARG A 41 12.31 5.13 1.13
N GLU A 42 13.34 5.79 0.60
CA GLU A 42 14.47 6.22 1.42
C GLU A 42 14.05 7.25 2.48
N ILE A 43 13.26 8.28 2.09
CA ILE A 43 12.73 9.28 3.02
C ILE A 43 11.89 8.58 4.08
N LEU A 44 10.96 7.70 3.66
CA LEU A 44 10.08 6.98 4.58
C LEU A 44 10.88 6.15 5.60
N LEU A 45 11.76 5.27 5.15
CA LEU A 45 12.48 4.36 6.06
C LEU A 45 13.49 5.13 6.94
N ARG A 46 14.15 6.16 6.39
CA ARG A 46 15.11 6.96 7.15
C ARG A 46 14.43 7.83 8.19
N ASP A 47 13.42 8.62 7.77
CA ASP A 47 12.84 9.65 8.61
C ASP A 47 11.82 9.06 9.58
N LEU A 48 11.01 8.09 9.15
CA LEU A 48 10.07 7.38 10.03
C LEU A 48 10.80 6.62 11.14
N ASN A 49 11.83 5.83 10.78
CA ASN A 49 12.63 5.10 11.76
C ASN A 49 13.56 6.03 12.57
N GLY A 50 13.99 7.14 11.97
CA GLY A 50 14.75 8.19 12.63
C GLY A 50 13.95 8.86 13.75
N ASP A 51 12.73 9.31 13.44
CA ASP A 51 11.81 9.92 14.40
C ASP A 51 11.36 8.94 15.48
N TRP A 52 11.16 7.67 15.10
CA TRP A 52 10.87 6.60 16.06
C TRP A 52 11.99 6.40 17.07
N ASN A 53 13.22 6.27 16.60
CA ASN A 53 14.37 6.08 17.46
C ASN A 53 14.69 7.35 18.29
N ALA A 54 14.32 8.55 17.81
CA ALA A 54 14.52 9.80 18.52
C ALA A 54 13.69 9.93 19.80
N VAL A 55 12.50 9.30 19.86
CA VAL A 55 11.69 9.27 21.07
C VAL A 55 12.14 8.22 22.08
N ASN A 56 13.27 7.52 21.82
CA ASN A 56 13.83 6.46 22.66
C ASN A 56 12.80 5.38 23.02
N PRO A 57 12.31 4.61 22.03
CA PRO A 57 11.28 3.60 22.26
C PRO A 57 11.78 2.51 23.21
N ALA A 58 10.90 1.99 24.06
CA ALA A 58 11.20 0.87 24.94
C ALA A 58 11.57 -0.39 24.13
N SER A 59 12.44 -1.24 24.67
CA SER A 59 12.70 -2.57 24.09
C SER A 59 11.49 -3.47 24.24
N ALA A 60 10.78 -3.37 25.35
CA ALA A 60 9.51 -4.04 25.61
C ALA A 60 8.72 -3.30 26.68
N SER A 61 7.41 -3.55 26.69
CA SER A 61 6.47 -3.04 27.70
C SER A 61 5.69 -4.19 28.31
N VAL A 62 5.43 -4.13 29.59
CA VAL A 62 4.57 -5.08 30.32
C VAL A 62 3.42 -4.31 30.95
N ALA A 63 2.20 -4.60 30.51
CA ALA A 63 1.00 -4.08 31.16
C ALA A 63 0.77 -4.83 32.47
N ALA A 64 0.45 -4.15 33.56
CA ALA A 64 0.06 -4.77 34.81
C ALA A 64 -0.73 -3.78 35.69
N ASP A 65 -1.55 -4.31 36.56
CA ASP A 65 -2.33 -3.50 37.49
C ASP A 65 -1.49 -3.00 38.68
N ASN A 66 -1.81 -1.80 39.13
CA ASN A 66 -1.35 -1.25 40.40
C ASN A 66 0.20 -1.31 40.61
N ILE A 67 0.96 -0.92 39.60
CA ILE A 67 2.41 -0.81 39.63
C ILE A 67 2.79 0.38 40.54
N ASP A 68 3.74 0.16 41.44
CA ASP A 68 4.31 1.19 42.34
C ASP A 68 5.78 1.46 42.02
N ASP A 69 6.32 2.54 42.60
CA ASP A 69 7.71 2.94 42.41
C ASP A 69 8.72 1.91 42.95
N GLU A 70 8.36 1.13 43.94
CA GLU A 70 9.24 0.10 44.52
C GLU A 70 9.47 -1.04 43.49
N LEU A 71 8.41 -1.46 42.80
CA LEU A 71 8.52 -2.44 41.74
C LEU A 71 9.34 -1.91 40.57
N VAL A 72 9.11 -0.65 40.13
CA VAL A 72 9.89 0.00 39.07
C VAL A 72 11.38 0.00 39.42
N GLN A 73 11.75 0.40 40.64
CA GLN A 73 13.13 0.39 41.08
C GLN A 73 13.72 -1.02 41.18
N THR A 74 12.90 -1.99 41.53
CA THR A 74 13.31 -3.41 41.56
C THR A 74 13.61 -3.91 40.13
N ILE A 75 12.75 -3.63 39.16
CA ILE A 75 12.96 -3.99 37.74
C ILE A 75 14.16 -3.26 37.16
N ARG A 76 14.33 -1.96 37.48
CA ARG A 76 15.47 -1.16 37.00
C ARG A 76 16.83 -1.75 37.48
N ARG A 77 16.86 -2.49 38.59
CA ARG A 77 18.06 -3.16 39.14
C ARG A 77 18.24 -4.60 38.65
N MET A 78 17.33 -5.13 37.84
CA MET A 78 17.45 -6.50 37.35
C MET A 78 18.64 -6.62 36.35
N PRO A 79 19.35 -7.76 36.35
CA PRO A 79 20.35 -8.03 35.32
C PRO A 79 19.75 -8.01 33.92
N GLY A 80 20.43 -7.41 33.00
CA GLY A 80 19.95 -7.29 31.60
C GLY A 80 19.07 -6.07 31.34
N ILE A 81 18.65 -5.31 32.35
CA ILE A 81 17.92 -4.05 32.23
C ILE A 81 18.89 -2.86 32.25
N ALA A 82 18.77 -1.99 31.23
CA ALA A 82 19.51 -0.73 31.21
C ALA A 82 18.77 0.39 31.94
N ASP A 83 17.47 0.48 31.73
CA ASP A 83 16.56 1.43 32.36
C ASP A 83 15.11 0.90 32.32
N ALA A 84 14.27 1.40 33.22
CA ALA A 84 12.84 1.09 33.25
C ALA A 84 12.06 2.32 33.72
N GLN A 85 10.90 2.55 33.14
CA GLN A 85 9.94 3.57 33.59
C GLN A 85 8.55 2.96 33.69
N ALA A 86 7.73 3.48 34.58
CA ALA A 86 6.33 3.15 34.63
C ALA A 86 5.50 4.28 34.02
N THR A 87 4.44 3.92 33.32
CA THR A 87 3.51 4.85 32.73
C THR A 87 2.10 4.59 33.23
N SER A 88 1.31 5.64 33.32
CA SER A 88 -0.11 5.57 33.61
C SER A 88 -0.85 6.19 32.45
N SER A 89 -1.80 5.48 31.88
CA SER A 89 -2.65 6.00 30.82
C SER A 89 -4.12 5.80 31.17
N VAL A 90 -4.93 6.78 30.77
CA VAL A 90 -6.38 6.74 30.92
C VAL A 90 -7.02 6.91 29.55
N SER A 91 -7.94 6.01 29.22
CA SER A 91 -8.75 6.13 27.99
C SER A 91 -10.09 6.77 28.34
N LEU A 92 -10.45 7.78 27.57
CA LEU A 92 -11.67 8.56 27.70
C LEU A 92 -12.14 9.01 26.32
N ARG A 93 -13.24 9.72 26.23
CA ARG A 93 -13.69 10.31 24.97
C ARG A 93 -13.68 11.84 25.07
N ALA A 94 -13.40 12.49 23.96
CA ALA A 94 -13.47 13.93 23.81
C ALA A 94 -14.55 14.34 22.83
N GLN A 95 -15.33 15.35 23.15
CA GLN A 95 -16.36 15.87 22.26
C GLN A 95 -15.75 16.88 21.30
N THR A 96 -15.99 16.66 20.00
CA THR A 96 -15.62 17.62 18.95
C THR A 96 -16.55 18.83 18.95
N PRO A 97 -16.18 19.97 18.34
CA PRO A 97 -17.09 21.11 18.17
C PRO A 97 -18.38 20.78 17.39
N ALA A 98 -18.38 19.71 16.60
CA ALA A 98 -19.57 19.22 15.88
C ALA A 98 -20.53 18.41 16.78
N GLY A 99 -20.10 18.08 18.01
CA GLY A 99 -20.87 17.28 18.97
C GLY A 99 -20.54 15.80 18.97
N ASP A 100 -19.69 15.31 18.06
CA ASP A 100 -19.29 13.90 17.99
C ASP A 100 -18.29 13.55 19.08
N TRP A 101 -18.40 12.34 19.62
CA TRP A 101 -17.45 11.80 20.58
C TRP A 101 -16.35 11.00 19.88
N LYS A 102 -15.09 11.28 20.23
CA LYS A 102 -13.91 10.59 19.71
C LYS A 102 -13.02 10.07 20.82
N ASP A 103 -12.41 8.92 20.60
CA ASP A 103 -11.51 8.31 21.58
C ASP A 103 -10.27 9.17 21.81
N LEU A 104 -9.94 9.35 23.09
CA LEU A 104 -8.77 10.08 23.55
C LEU A 104 -8.06 9.27 24.63
N GLN A 105 -6.79 8.97 24.42
CA GLN A 105 -5.91 8.34 25.39
C GLN A 105 -4.96 9.39 25.97
N LEU A 106 -5.01 9.55 27.28
CA LEU A 106 -4.16 10.50 28.00
C LEU A 106 -3.08 9.76 28.79
N THR A 107 -1.83 10.15 28.60
CA THR A 107 -0.70 9.71 29.42
C THR A 107 -0.54 10.68 30.57
N VAL A 108 -0.44 10.15 31.79
CA VAL A 108 -0.26 10.95 33.00
C VAL A 108 1.22 11.18 33.24
N ILE A 109 1.62 12.44 33.30
CA ILE A 109 2.99 12.85 33.65
C ILE A 109 3.05 13.07 35.17
N ARG A 110 3.65 12.12 35.88
CA ARG A 110 3.87 12.21 37.34
C ARG A 110 5.20 12.84 37.67
N ASP A 111 6.26 12.39 36.98
CA ASP A 111 7.59 12.96 37.11
C ASP A 111 8.24 13.10 35.72
N LEU A 112 8.69 14.32 35.42
CA LEU A 112 9.40 14.61 34.19
C LEU A 112 10.79 13.97 34.12
N GLU A 113 11.45 13.82 35.27
CA GLU A 113 12.79 13.21 35.35
C GLU A 113 12.76 11.70 35.06
N ASP A 114 11.61 11.05 35.29
CA ASP A 114 11.41 9.63 35.00
C ASP A 114 10.89 9.36 33.57
N LEU A 115 10.55 10.40 32.82
CA LEU A 115 10.12 10.24 31.41
C LEU A 115 11.34 10.10 30.51
N ARG A 116 11.82 8.88 30.30
CA ARG A 116 13.05 8.55 29.57
C ARG A 116 12.82 7.81 28.26
N MET A 117 11.68 7.17 28.12
CA MET A 117 11.23 6.47 26.93
C MET A 117 9.97 7.15 26.39
N TYR A 118 9.78 7.10 25.06
CA TYR A 118 8.69 7.78 24.37
C TYR A 118 8.59 9.28 24.70
N VAL A 119 9.75 9.94 24.76
CA VAL A 119 9.86 11.32 25.21
C VAL A 119 9.20 12.28 24.22
N PRO A 120 8.15 13.02 24.60
CA PRO A 120 7.51 13.98 23.73
C PRO A 120 8.35 15.25 23.55
N THR A 121 8.26 15.86 22.38
CA THR A 121 8.86 17.16 22.09
C THR A 121 7.78 18.25 22.18
N PRO A 122 7.82 19.18 23.15
CA PRO A 122 6.86 20.28 23.24
C PRO A 122 6.94 21.17 22.01
N LEU A 123 5.79 21.53 21.43
CA LEU A 123 5.67 22.44 20.28
C LEU A 123 5.13 23.79 20.70
N THR A 124 4.04 23.81 21.47
CA THR A 124 3.40 25.03 21.98
C THR A 124 2.92 24.81 23.42
N GLY A 125 2.74 25.91 24.15
CA GLY A 125 2.22 25.91 25.52
C GLY A 125 3.22 25.43 26.58
N PRO A 126 2.77 25.43 27.87
CA PRO A 126 3.60 24.99 28.98
C PRO A 126 3.81 23.47 28.97
N TRP A 127 5.03 23.07 29.38
CA TRP A 127 5.40 21.67 29.56
C TRP A 127 6.14 21.51 30.91
N PRO A 128 5.70 20.60 31.79
CA PRO A 128 4.54 19.71 31.72
C PRO A 128 3.20 20.44 31.69
N PRO A 129 2.08 19.73 31.35
CA PRO A 129 0.74 20.28 31.37
C PRO A 129 0.38 20.85 32.76
N GLU A 130 -0.25 22.02 32.81
CA GLU A 130 -0.76 22.61 34.03
C GLU A 130 -2.03 21.91 34.53
N ARG A 131 -2.42 22.17 35.79
CA ARG A 131 -3.67 21.63 36.34
C ARG A 131 -4.88 22.03 35.52
N ARG A 132 -5.77 21.07 35.24
CA ARG A 132 -6.97 21.22 34.38
C ARG A 132 -6.66 21.51 32.90
N THR A 133 -5.43 21.31 32.48
CA THR A 133 -5.08 21.42 31.06
C THR A 133 -4.72 20.04 30.49
N VAL A 134 -4.88 19.94 29.17
CA VAL A 134 -4.42 18.82 28.37
C VAL A 134 -3.46 19.33 27.29
N THR A 135 -2.32 18.71 27.15
CA THR A 135 -1.41 18.95 26.01
C THR A 135 -1.65 17.86 24.99
N LEU A 136 -2.16 18.21 23.82
CA LEU A 136 -2.52 17.26 22.78
C LEU A 136 -1.31 16.92 21.91
N GLU A 137 -1.23 15.65 21.50
CA GLU A 137 -0.33 15.30 20.40
C GLU A 137 -0.81 16.00 19.11
N ARG A 138 0.11 16.49 18.29
CA ARG A 138 -0.20 17.37 17.14
C ARG A 138 -1.22 16.78 16.16
N SER A 139 -1.27 15.44 15.99
CA SER A 139 -2.24 14.75 15.12
C SER A 139 -3.64 14.75 15.71
N ALA A 140 -3.77 14.84 17.02
CA ALA A 140 -5.04 14.92 17.72
C ALA A 140 -5.76 16.26 17.48
N VAL A 141 -5.02 17.33 17.29
CA VAL A 141 -5.57 18.71 17.13
C VAL A 141 -6.56 18.79 15.95
N PRO A 142 -6.18 18.50 14.70
CA PRO A 142 -7.13 18.53 13.59
C PRO A 142 -8.20 17.44 13.68
N PHE A 143 -7.88 16.30 14.30
CA PHE A 143 -8.82 15.20 14.43
C PHE A 143 -9.97 15.53 15.40
N LEU A 144 -9.67 16.16 16.53
CA LEU A 144 -10.66 16.61 17.50
C LEU A 144 -11.31 17.96 17.12
N GLY A 145 -10.76 18.68 16.12
CA GLY A 145 -11.15 20.04 15.82
C GLY A 145 -10.85 21.03 16.95
N ALA A 146 -9.85 20.70 17.77
CA ALA A 146 -9.43 21.50 18.91
C ALA A 146 -8.42 22.58 18.51
N SER A 147 -8.24 23.59 19.37
CA SER A 147 -7.20 24.61 19.24
C SER A 147 -6.66 24.97 20.62
N GLU A 148 -5.45 25.50 20.67
CA GLU A 148 -4.86 25.99 21.94
C GLU A 148 -5.77 27.02 22.59
N GLY A 149 -6.00 26.89 23.90
CA GLY A 149 -6.93 27.70 24.68
C GLY A 149 -8.41 27.28 24.57
N SER A 150 -8.78 26.34 23.67
CA SER A 150 -10.15 25.86 23.59
C SER A 150 -10.52 24.94 24.75
N GLN A 151 -11.80 24.93 25.08
CA GLN A 151 -12.36 23.96 26.04
C GLN A 151 -12.64 22.65 25.34
N LEU A 152 -12.22 21.55 25.94
CA LEU A 152 -12.44 20.18 25.50
C LEU A 152 -13.28 19.46 26.55
N LEU A 153 -14.52 19.13 26.20
CA LEU A 153 -15.36 18.30 27.04
C LEU A 153 -14.89 16.86 26.91
N VAL A 154 -14.54 16.24 28.02
CA VAL A 154 -14.08 14.83 28.08
C VAL A 154 -15.05 14.04 28.94
N GLU A 155 -15.25 12.77 28.55
CA GLU A 155 -16.10 11.82 29.27
C GLU A 155 -15.31 10.58 29.64
N LEU A 156 -15.34 10.24 30.91
CA LEU A 156 -14.74 9.03 31.46
C LEU A 156 -15.57 7.78 31.14
N ARG A 157 -15.00 6.61 31.40
CA ARG A 157 -15.67 5.32 31.12
C ARG A 157 -16.93 5.08 31.93
N ASP A 158 -17.04 5.70 33.10
CA ASP A 158 -18.23 5.68 33.97
C ASP A 158 -19.32 6.68 33.56
N GLY A 159 -19.04 7.54 32.59
CA GLY A 159 -19.95 8.57 32.07
C GLY A 159 -19.82 9.94 32.75
N GLU A 160 -18.91 10.10 33.72
CA GLU A 160 -18.64 11.42 34.29
C GLU A 160 -17.96 12.34 33.26
N GLN A 161 -18.40 13.59 33.21
CA GLN A 161 -17.93 14.57 32.22
C GLN A 161 -17.13 15.68 32.89
N TYR A 162 -16.01 16.02 32.31
CA TYR A 162 -15.10 17.08 32.77
C TYR A 162 -14.75 18.01 31.61
N THR A 163 -14.47 19.26 31.93
CA THR A 163 -13.96 20.23 30.95
C THR A 163 -12.49 20.49 31.20
N LEU A 164 -11.66 20.17 30.23
CA LEU A 164 -10.23 20.48 30.20
C LEU A 164 -9.98 21.65 29.24
N ILE A 165 -8.87 22.36 29.45
CA ILE A 165 -8.42 23.40 28.51
C ILE A 165 -7.26 22.82 27.72
N VAL A 166 -7.26 22.99 26.41
CA VAL A 166 -6.11 22.63 25.56
C VAL A 166 -4.99 23.63 25.84
N GLY A 167 -4.01 23.22 26.65
CA GLY A 167 -2.93 24.09 27.12
C GLY A 167 -1.77 24.23 26.12
N GLY A 168 -1.64 23.28 25.20
CA GLY A 168 -0.56 23.27 24.22
C GLY A 168 -0.56 22.02 23.37
N THR A 169 0.49 21.90 22.58
CA THR A 169 0.69 20.74 21.68
C THR A 169 2.09 20.17 21.82
N VAL A 170 2.19 18.85 21.65
CA VAL A 170 3.47 18.13 21.58
C VAL A 170 3.57 17.29 20.31
N TYR A 171 4.79 16.94 19.97
CA TYR A 171 5.08 15.91 18.99
C TYR A 171 5.61 14.65 19.67
N ASN A 172 4.98 13.51 19.43
CA ASN A 172 5.48 12.22 19.89
C ASN A 172 5.04 11.08 18.96
N ASN A 173 5.96 10.60 18.14
CA ASN A 173 5.69 9.47 17.23
C ASN A 173 5.55 8.12 17.98
N GLY A 174 5.88 8.08 19.27
CA GLY A 174 5.73 6.93 20.14
C GLY A 174 4.50 6.97 21.07
N ALA A 175 3.64 7.98 20.95
CA ALA A 175 2.44 8.09 21.80
C ALA A 175 1.44 6.94 21.61
N GLY A 176 1.46 6.33 20.41
CA GLY A 176 0.61 5.19 20.05
C GLY A 176 0.53 5.01 18.53
N PHE A 177 -0.38 4.15 18.10
CA PHE A 177 -0.58 3.96 16.67
C PHE A 177 -1.20 5.22 16.06
N PRO A 178 -0.80 5.65 14.83
CA PRO A 178 -1.17 6.94 14.26
C PRO A 178 -2.67 7.24 14.30
N THR A 179 -3.06 8.43 14.77
CA THR A 179 -4.46 8.87 14.90
C THR A 179 -5.27 8.72 13.61
N ALA A 180 -4.64 8.96 12.45
CA ALA A 180 -5.29 8.82 11.15
C ALA A 180 -5.75 7.38 10.85
N LEU A 181 -5.05 6.37 11.40
CA LEU A 181 -5.34 4.95 11.21
C LEU A 181 -6.09 4.34 12.41
N SER A 182 -5.68 4.66 13.64
CA SER A 182 -6.30 4.12 14.87
C SER A 182 -7.63 4.78 15.21
N GLN A 183 -7.84 6.02 14.74
CA GLN A 183 -8.93 6.91 15.16
C GLN A 183 -8.93 7.22 16.67
N ILE A 184 -7.77 7.03 17.31
CA ILE A 184 -7.53 7.37 18.72
C ILE A 184 -6.66 8.62 18.75
N SER A 185 -7.08 9.63 19.53
CA SER A 185 -6.28 10.80 19.83
C SER A 185 -5.38 10.54 21.00
N TYR A 186 -4.23 11.20 21.06
CA TYR A 186 -3.30 11.09 22.16
C TYR A 186 -3.04 12.45 22.79
N GLY A 187 -2.80 12.44 24.11
CA GLY A 187 -2.47 13.66 24.85
C GLY A 187 -1.81 13.35 26.19
N TYR A 188 -1.47 14.40 26.91
CA TYR A 188 -0.76 14.36 28.17
C TYR A 188 -1.45 15.24 29.20
N ILE A 189 -1.51 14.77 30.43
CA ILE A 189 -2.03 15.52 31.59
C ILE A 189 -1.06 15.40 32.76
N SER A 190 -1.10 16.37 33.67
CA SER A 190 -0.39 16.30 34.92
C SER A 190 -1.06 15.34 35.92
N ASP A 191 -0.31 14.89 36.92
CA ASP A 191 -0.83 14.06 38.02
C ASP A 191 -2.00 14.73 38.75
N GLU A 192 -1.90 16.05 39.02
CA GLU A 192 -2.99 16.84 39.61
C GLU A 192 -4.28 16.84 38.76
N THR A 193 -4.13 16.78 37.44
CA THR A 193 -5.31 16.68 36.51
C THR A 193 -5.85 15.25 36.49
N ALA A 194 -4.97 14.23 36.58
CA ALA A 194 -5.38 12.84 36.69
C ALA A 194 -6.17 12.57 38.00
N GLU A 195 -5.71 13.13 39.14
CA GLU A 195 -6.47 13.08 40.41
C GLU A 195 -7.85 13.72 40.30
N LEU A 196 -7.94 14.86 39.62
CA LEU A 196 -9.22 15.55 39.37
C LEU A 196 -10.17 14.70 38.55
N LEU A 197 -9.65 13.88 37.61
CA LEU A 197 -10.41 12.95 36.78
C LEU A 197 -10.70 11.61 37.52
N GLY A 198 -10.28 11.47 38.82
CA GLY A 198 -10.47 10.23 39.56
C GLY A 198 -9.59 9.07 39.11
N VAL A 199 -8.51 9.33 38.38
CA VAL A 199 -7.57 8.28 37.94
C VAL A 199 -6.83 7.75 39.18
N PRO A 200 -6.85 6.41 39.45
CA PRO A 200 -6.18 5.85 40.62
C PRO A 200 -4.68 6.18 40.66
N PRO A 201 -4.11 6.40 41.88
CA PRO A 201 -2.68 6.51 42.01
C PRO A 201 -2.03 5.17 41.71
N GLY A 202 -1.00 5.16 40.90
CA GLY A 202 -0.31 3.93 40.44
C GLY A 202 -0.12 3.94 38.94
N PHE A 203 0.70 3.03 38.48
CA PHE A 203 0.97 2.89 37.05
C PHE A 203 0.32 1.64 36.50
N ASN A 204 0.06 1.60 35.21
CA ASN A 204 -0.58 0.48 34.53
C ASN A 204 0.27 -0.17 33.41
N SER A 205 1.50 0.34 33.22
CA SER A 205 2.49 -0.27 32.31
C SER A 205 3.91 -0.01 32.81
N ILE A 206 4.80 -0.95 32.57
CA ILE A 206 6.25 -0.76 32.71
C ILE A 206 6.89 -0.90 31.34
N ASP A 207 7.57 0.15 30.92
CA ASP A 207 8.42 0.19 29.75
C ASP A 207 9.87 0.00 30.18
N PHE A 208 10.67 -0.78 29.46
CA PHE A 208 12.09 -0.97 29.84
C PHE A 208 12.98 -1.12 28.58
N LEU A 209 14.26 -0.79 28.81
CA LEU A 209 15.34 -0.95 27.86
C LEU A 209 16.27 -2.09 28.31
N VAL A 210 16.61 -3.00 27.40
CA VAL A 210 17.64 -4.02 27.67
C VAL A 210 19.04 -3.39 27.60
N SER A 211 20.00 -3.90 28.41
CA SER A 211 21.35 -3.35 28.46
C SER A 211 22.22 -3.76 27.27
N GLU A 212 22.05 -4.98 26.79
CA GLU A 212 22.83 -5.57 25.72
C GLU A 212 21.91 -6.12 24.62
N ASN A 213 22.44 -6.31 23.41
CA ASN A 213 21.71 -6.91 22.28
C ASN A 213 20.33 -6.29 22.02
N ARG A 214 20.24 -4.95 22.06
CA ARG A 214 18.98 -4.19 21.92
C ARG A 214 18.23 -4.40 20.59
N LEU A 215 18.89 -5.00 19.59
CA LEU A 215 18.32 -5.29 18.28
C LEU A 215 17.98 -6.78 18.10
N ASP A 216 18.25 -7.60 19.11
CA ASP A 216 17.94 -9.03 19.12
C ASP A 216 16.61 -9.27 19.83
N GLU A 217 15.58 -9.58 19.07
CA GLU A 217 14.23 -9.78 19.58
C GLU A 217 14.16 -10.98 20.54
N ASP A 218 14.89 -12.06 20.28
CA ASP A 218 14.90 -13.23 21.15
C ASP A 218 15.56 -12.92 22.49
N HIS A 219 16.62 -12.12 22.49
CA HIS A 219 17.24 -11.66 23.73
C HIS A 219 16.31 -10.75 24.55
N ILE A 220 15.67 -9.76 23.89
CA ILE A 220 14.68 -8.87 24.53
C ILE A 220 13.57 -9.70 25.18
N ARG A 221 13.12 -10.71 24.51
CA ARG A 221 12.05 -11.61 24.90
C ARG A 221 12.39 -12.41 26.17
N VAL A 222 13.59 -12.94 26.25
CA VAL A 222 14.06 -13.64 27.48
C VAL A 222 14.04 -12.69 28.68
N ILE A 223 14.53 -11.45 28.53
CA ILE A 223 14.52 -10.45 29.60
C ILE A 223 13.08 -10.02 29.94
N ALA A 224 12.22 -9.84 28.95
CA ALA A 224 10.83 -9.46 29.16
C ALA A 224 10.05 -10.50 29.96
N ASN A 225 10.26 -11.79 29.71
CA ASN A 225 9.69 -12.88 30.49
C ASN A 225 10.18 -12.86 31.96
N GLN A 226 11.43 -12.50 32.19
CA GLN A 226 11.96 -12.35 33.56
C GLN A 226 11.31 -11.17 34.28
N VAL A 227 11.08 -10.05 33.58
CA VAL A 227 10.37 -8.88 34.12
C VAL A 227 8.95 -9.24 34.50
N GLU A 228 8.21 -9.88 33.58
CA GLU A 228 6.84 -10.32 33.83
C GLU A 228 6.77 -11.29 35.02
N GLY A 229 7.63 -12.32 35.05
CA GLY A 229 7.70 -13.24 36.18
C GLY A 229 8.03 -12.53 37.54
N LYS A 230 8.72 -11.37 37.50
CA LYS A 230 8.95 -10.55 38.69
C LYS A 230 7.68 -9.80 39.12
N ILE A 231 6.91 -9.28 38.12
CA ILE A 231 5.61 -8.62 38.36
C ILE A 231 4.63 -9.61 38.99
N GLU A 232 4.47 -10.80 38.39
CA GLU A 232 3.59 -11.86 38.91
C GLU A 232 3.96 -12.31 40.33
N LYS A 233 5.26 -12.50 40.62
CA LYS A 233 5.76 -12.84 41.99
C LYS A 233 5.49 -11.74 42.99
N SER A 234 5.27 -10.49 42.59
CA SER A 234 4.83 -9.41 43.46
C SER A 234 3.32 -9.43 43.78
N GLY A 235 2.60 -10.42 43.25
CA GLY A 235 1.15 -10.58 43.45
C GLY A 235 0.27 -9.75 42.53
N ARG A 236 0.83 -9.16 41.46
CA ARG A 236 0.11 -8.36 40.46
C ARG A 236 -0.25 -9.21 39.26
N ILE A 237 -1.35 -8.86 38.58
CA ILE A 237 -1.77 -9.54 37.37
C ILE A 237 -1.10 -8.89 36.17
N SER A 238 -0.34 -9.69 35.40
CA SER A 238 0.22 -9.23 34.13
C SER A 238 -0.85 -9.21 33.03
N GLY A 239 -0.94 -8.09 32.30
CA GLY A 239 -1.75 -7.94 31.09
C GLY A 239 -1.03 -8.39 29.82
N GLY A 240 0.20 -8.92 29.96
CA GLY A 240 1.03 -9.42 28.86
C GLY A 240 2.19 -8.50 28.48
N ILE A 241 3.10 -9.07 27.71
CA ILE A 241 4.28 -8.39 27.19
C ILE A 241 3.99 -7.89 25.78
N ASN A 242 4.40 -6.67 25.48
CA ASN A 242 4.43 -6.11 24.14
C ASN A 242 5.90 -5.88 23.73
N ILE A 243 6.37 -6.60 22.71
CA ILE A 243 7.70 -6.42 22.11
C ILE A 243 7.51 -5.86 20.71
N LEU A 244 7.99 -4.67 20.48
CA LEU A 244 8.02 -4.07 19.15
C LEU A 244 9.31 -4.48 18.42
N LYS A 245 9.26 -4.61 17.09
CA LYS A 245 10.47 -4.89 16.31
C LYS A 245 11.56 -3.86 16.62
N PRO A 246 12.76 -4.29 17.05
CA PRO A 246 13.77 -3.35 17.54
C PRO A 246 14.27 -2.43 16.42
N GLY A 247 14.35 -1.13 16.72
CA GLY A 247 14.94 -0.12 15.85
C GLY A 247 14.13 0.29 14.61
N VAL A 248 12.94 -0.30 14.41
CA VAL A 248 12.05 0.03 13.29
C VAL A 248 10.67 0.44 13.80
N TYR A 249 10.03 1.33 13.05
CA TYR A 249 8.67 1.78 13.35
C TYR A 249 7.65 0.63 13.20
N PRO A 250 6.61 0.54 14.04
CA PRO A 250 5.65 -0.57 14.00
C PRO A 250 4.94 -0.80 12.66
N ALA A 251 4.81 0.24 11.82
CA ALA A 251 4.22 0.11 10.49
C ALA A 251 5.26 -0.11 9.35
N ASP A 252 6.50 -0.46 9.66
CA ASP A 252 7.57 -0.65 8.67
C ASP A 252 7.24 -1.73 7.65
N ASP A 253 6.65 -2.84 8.07
CA ASP A 253 6.22 -3.92 7.17
C ASP A 253 5.20 -3.42 6.12
N PHE A 254 4.26 -2.56 6.53
CA PHE A 254 3.32 -1.92 5.61
C PHE A 254 4.03 -1.01 4.60
N VAL A 255 4.99 -0.19 5.06
CA VAL A 255 5.79 0.68 4.19
C VAL A 255 6.61 -0.14 3.21
N GLN A 256 7.21 -1.24 3.65
CA GLN A 256 7.98 -2.15 2.79
C GLN A 256 7.09 -2.81 1.73
N ALA A 257 5.94 -3.36 2.11
CA ALA A 257 4.97 -3.96 1.20
C ALA A 257 4.51 -2.96 0.13
N PHE A 258 4.13 -1.76 0.55
CA PHE A 258 3.69 -0.70 -0.33
C PHE A 258 4.77 -0.27 -1.32
N THR A 259 5.99 -0.03 -0.83
CA THR A 259 7.11 0.39 -1.68
C THR A 259 7.58 -0.73 -2.62
N LEU A 260 7.42 -2.01 -2.24
CA LEU A 260 7.64 -3.16 -3.13
C LEU A 260 6.67 -3.14 -4.32
N LEU A 261 5.37 -2.95 -4.06
CA LEU A 261 4.37 -2.86 -5.13
C LEU A 261 4.65 -1.71 -6.09
N LEU A 262 4.96 -0.52 -5.56
CA LEU A 262 5.36 0.62 -6.37
C LEU A 262 6.66 0.34 -7.15
N GLY A 263 7.61 -0.38 -6.55
CA GLY A 263 8.87 -0.82 -7.18
C GLY A 263 8.64 -1.71 -8.39
N ILE A 264 7.73 -2.68 -8.28
CA ILE A 264 7.32 -3.55 -9.39
C ILE A 264 6.77 -2.71 -10.55
N ILE A 265 5.86 -1.78 -10.26
CA ILE A 265 5.28 -0.92 -11.30
C ILE A 265 6.35 0.00 -11.92
N SER A 266 7.28 0.54 -11.11
CA SER A 266 8.39 1.36 -11.59
C SER A 266 9.33 0.57 -12.52
N PHE A 267 9.57 -0.70 -12.22
CA PHE A 267 10.33 -1.60 -13.12
C PHE A 267 9.63 -1.74 -14.48
N PHE A 268 8.31 -1.93 -14.49
CA PHE A 268 7.56 -1.97 -15.75
C PHE A 268 7.55 -0.64 -16.49
N ALA A 269 7.54 0.50 -15.79
CA ALA A 269 7.69 1.82 -16.40
C ALA A 269 9.03 1.95 -17.14
N LEU A 270 10.11 1.49 -16.52
CA LEU A 270 11.44 1.43 -17.14
C LEU A 270 11.48 0.51 -18.36
N LEU A 271 10.91 -0.67 -18.25
CA LEU A 271 10.84 -1.63 -19.35
C LEU A 271 10.08 -1.04 -20.56
N LEU A 272 8.94 -0.37 -20.29
CA LEU A 272 8.17 0.34 -21.31
C LEU A 272 9.01 1.44 -21.98
N SER A 273 9.72 2.23 -21.20
CA SER A 273 10.64 3.26 -21.71
C SER A 273 11.73 2.65 -22.60
N ALA A 274 12.32 1.53 -22.20
CA ALA A 274 13.31 0.80 -23.00
C ALA A 274 12.75 0.36 -24.35
N PHE A 275 11.53 -0.23 -24.38
CA PHE A 275 10.88 -0.62 -25.64
C PHE A 275 10.60 0.58 -26.56
N LEU A 276 10.24 1.72 -25.99
CA LEU A 276 10.02 2.92 -26.79
C LEU A 276 11.32 3.43 -27.39
N VAL A 277 12.44 3.38 -26.65
CA VAL A 277 13.76 3.72 -27.18
C VAL A 277 14.15 2.78 -28.33
N VAL A 278 13.96 1.46 -28.19
CA VAL A 278 14.19 0.48 -29.26
C VAL A 278 13.40 0.84 -30.52
N ASN A 279 12.10 1.12 -30.35
CA ASN A 279 11.21 1.48 -31.45
C ASN A 279 11.66 2.78 -32.17
N THR A 280 11.99 3.80 -31.39
CA THR A 280 12.35 5.12 -31.94
C THR A 280 13.72 5.11 -32.62
N ILE A 281 14.71 4.46 -32.01
CA ILE A 281 16.05 4.33 -32.62
C ILE A 281 16.02 3.47 -33.86
N GLY A 282 15.25 2.37 -33.85
CA GLY A 282 15.02 1.56 -35.04
C GLY A 282 14.41 2.33 -36.19
N ALA A 283 13.44 3.19 -35.90
CA ALA A 283 12.80 4.05 -36.88
C ALA A 283 13.74 5.15 -37.42
N LEU A 284 14.53 5.76 -36.56
CA LEU A 284 15.52 6.78 -36.91
C LEU A 284 16.57 6.20 -37.86
N LEU A 285 17.11 5.03 -37.55
CA LEU A 285 18.06 4.33 -38.42
C LEU A 285 17.47 4.00 -39.78
N ASN A 286 16.23 3.52 -39.85
CA ASN A 286 15.55 3.23 -41.11
C ASN A 286 15.34 4.48 -41.97
N GLN A 287 15.00 5.63 -41.39
CA GLN A 287 14.87 6.91 -42.10
C GLN A 287 16.22 7.43 -42.62
N GLN A 288 17.31 7.21 -41.86
CA GLN A 288 18.64 7.69 -42.19
C GLN A 288 19.48 6.66 -42.97
N ILE A 289 18.90 5.58 -43.47
CA ILE A 289 19.63 4.47 -44.14
C ILE A 289 20.43 4.96 -45.34
N ARG A 290 19.88 5.89 -46.14
CA ARG A 290 20.57 6.52 -47.26
C ARG A 290 21.75 7.39 -46.81
N GLN A 291 21.60 8.14 -45.70
CA GLN A 291 22.69 8.93 -45.10
C GLN A 291 23.79 8.02 -44.57
N ILE A 292 23.43 6.88 -43.96
CA ILE A 292 24.40 5.87 -43.53
C ILE A 292 25.17 5.31 -44.73
N GLY A 293 24.48 5.04 -45.84
CA GLY A 293 25.12 4.61 -47.09
C GLY A 293 26.12 5.64 -47.63
N VAL A 294 25.74 6.92 -47.66
CA VAL A 294 26.64 8.03 -48.06
C VAL A 294 27.84 8.13 -47.11
N MET A 295 27.64 8.10 -45.80
CA MET A 295 28.74 8.12 -44.84
C MET A 295 29.71 6.95 -45.03
N LYS A 296 29.23 5.77 -45.33
CA LYS A 296 30.05 4.59 -45.64
C LYS A 296 30.81 4.73 -46.96
N SER A 297 30.17 5.31 -48.01
CA SER A 297 30.80 5.49 -49.30
C SER A 297 31.99 6.50 -49.26
N ILE A 298 31.97 7.43 -48.31
CA ILE A 298 33.06 8.37 -48.05
C ILE A 298 34.06 7.88 -47.00
N GLY A 299 33.93 6.59 -46.56
CA GLY A 299 34.93 5.90 -45.74
C GLY A 299 34.62 5.80 -44.24
N ALA A 300 33.40 6.16 -43.79
CA ALA A 300 33.02 5.99 -42.38
C ALA A 300 32.96 4.48 -42.03
N ARG A 301 33.64 4.09 -40.96
CA ARG A 301 33.62 2.74 -40.43
C ARG A 301 32.33 2.47 -39.63
N ASN A 302 31.92 1.21 -39.52
CA ASN A 302 30.77 0.84 -38.70
C ASN A 302 30.88 1.36 -37.28
N ARG A 303 32.08 1.38 -36.68
CA ARG A 303 32.31 1.91 -35.34
C ARG A 303 31.96 3.40 -35.22
N ASP A 304 32.30 4.21 -36.24
CA ASP A 304 32.01 5.65 -36.23
C ASP A 304 30.51 5.93 -36.25
N ILE A 305 29.79 5.15 -37.06
CA ILE A 305 28.32 5.24 -37.15
C ILE A 305 27.67 4.75 -35.84
N VAL A 306 28.11 3.63 -35.27
CA VAL A 306 27.66 3.14 -33.98
C VAL A 306 27.88 4.18 -32.88
N GLN A 307 29.07 4.78 -32.80
CA GLN A 307 29.38 5.84 -31.82
C GLN A 307 28.42 7.04 -31.97
N LEU A 308 28.15 7.47 -33.21
CA LEU A 308 27.23 8.58 -33.48
C LEU A 308 25.84 8.33 -32.86
N TYR A 309 25.26 7.17 -33.11
CA TYR A 309 23.92 6.84 -32.58
C TYR A 309 23.93 6.55 -31.08
N LEU A 310 25.01 5.95 -30.52
CA LEU A 310 25.14 5.77 -29.05
C LEU A 310 25.17 7.14 -28.34
N VAL A 311 25.92 8.12 -28.89
CA VAL A 311 25.91 9.47 -28.33
C VAL A 311 24.56 10.16 -28.48
N THR A 312 23.83 9.92 -29.57
CA THR A 312 22.46 10.44 -29.70
C THR A 312 21.54 9.87 -28.60
N VAL A 313 21.67 8.57 -28.29
CA VAL A 313 20.91 7.93 -27.19
C VAL A 313 21.32 8.48 -25.83
N LEU A 314 22.63 8.65 -25.60
CA LEU A 314 23.13 9.29 -24.37
C LEU A 314 22.63 10.73 -24.22
N ALA A 315 22.52 11.47 -25.33
CA ALA A 315 21.95 12.82 -25.30
C ALA A 315 20.46 12.80 -24.94
N PHE A 316 19.67 11.84 -25.45
CA PHE A 316 18.27 11.64 -25.01
C PHE A 316 18.21 11.30 -23.52
N GLY A 317 19.09 10.39 -23.03
CA GLY A 317 19.19 10.05 -21.61
C GLY A 317 19.54 11.27 -20.75
N ALA A 318 20.55 12.04 -21.15
CA ALA A 318 20.96 13.24 -20.42
C ALA A 318 19.85 14.31 -20.37
N LEU A 319 19.16 14.55 -21.50
CA LEU A 319 18.03 15.47 -21.54
C LEU A 319 16.85 14.97 -20.68
N SER A 320 16.62 13.66 -20.64
CA SER A 320 15.56 13.09 -19.79
C SER A 320 15.87 13.25 -18.30
N LEU A 321 17.15 13.15 -17.90
CA LEU A 321 17.57 13.34 -16.51
C LEU A 321 17.31 14.76 -16.02
N LEU A 322 17.46 15.78 -16.89
CA LEU A 322 17.16 17.18 -16.54
C LEU A 322 15.70 17.39 -16.14
N VAL A 323 14.80 16.55 -16.66
CA VAL A 323 13.36 16.60 -16.33
C VAL A 323 13.03 15.60 -15.22
N ALA A 324 13.59 14.37 -15.32
CA ALA A 324 13.24 13.28 -14.45
C ALA A 324 13.76 13.44 -13.01
N ILE A 325 14.96 13.99 -12.82
CA ILE A 325 15.51 14.16 -11.47
C ILE A 325 14.70 15.16 -10.65
N PRO A 326 14.43 16.39 -11.12
CA PRO A 326 13.60 17.34 -10.35
C PRO A 326 12.19 16.81 -10.09
N LEU A 327 11.55 16.21 -11.11
CA LEU A 327 10.23 15.63 -10.93
C LEU A 327 10.25 14.41 -10.00
N GLY A 328 11.30 13.58 -10.05
CA GLY A 328 11.50 12.43 -9.16
C GLY A 328 11.62 12.86 -7.70
N VAL A 329 12.38 13.93 -7.43
CA VAL A 329 12.49 14.53 -6.09
C VAL A 329 11.14 15.07 -5.62
N LEU A 330 10.41 15.82 -6.47
CA LEU A 330 9.08 16.31 -6.14
C LEU A 330 8.08 15.18 -5.91
N GLY A 331 8.14 14.11 -6.72
CA GLY A 331 7.32 12.93 -6.56
C GLY A 331 7.63 12.16 -5.26
N ALA A 332 8.91 12.01 -4.93
CA ALA A 332 9.36 11.40 -3.67
C ALA A 332 8.90 12.21 -2.45
N TRP A 333 9.03 13.55 -2.53
CA TRP A 333 8.53 14.45 -1.49
C TRP A 333 7.00 14.37 -1.36
N GLY A 334 6.26 14.36 -2.48
CA GLY A 334 4.81 14.23 -2.47
C GLY A 334 4.35 12.90 -1.85
N LEU A 335 5.04 11.80 -2.19
CA LEU A 335 4.80 10.48 -1.59
C LEU A 335 5.10 10.51 -0.09
N ALA A 336 6.25 11.03 0.33
CA ALA A 336 6.62 11.11 1.74
C ALA A 336 5.68 12.03 2.52
N SER A 337 5.29 13.20 1.97
CA SER A 337 4.35 14.14 2.60
C SER A 337 2.97 13.53 2.84
N PHE A 338 2.52 12.66 1.95
CA PHE A 338 1.30 11.90 2.16
C PHE A 338 1.42 10.96 3.37
N PHE A 339 2.55 10.24 3.47
CA PHE A 339 2.80 9.36 4.60
C PHE A 339 3.06 10.12 5.92
N VAL A 340 3.55 11.36 5.87
CA VAL A 340 3.62 12.26 7.04
C VAL A 340 2.23 12.46 7.64
N ALA A 341 1.23 12.73 6.80
CA ALA A 341 -0.14 12.90 7.26
C ALA A 341 -0.73 11.60 7.85
N LEU A 342 -0.25 10.43 7.38
CA LEU A 342 -0.72 9.13 7.82
C LEU A 342 -0.03 8.64 9.09
N PHE A 343 1.30 8.72 9.14
CA PHE A 343 2.16 8.19 10.22
C PHE A 343 2.72 9.25 11.17
N ASN A 344 2.37 10.50 10.96
CA ASN A 344 2.71 11.61 11.86
C ASN A 344 4.21 11.75 12.16
N PHE A 345 5.10 11.56 11.18
CA PHE A 345 6.55 11.79 11.33
C PHE A 345 7.00 13.11 10.70
N ASN A 346 8.28 13.47 10.86
CA ASN A 346 8.86 14.68 10.28
C ASN A 346 9.80 14.31 9.10
N ILE A 347 9.72 15.05 7.99
CA ILE A 347 10.68 14.92 6.91
C ILE A 347 11.91 15.77 7.26
N ALA A 348 13.02 15.12 7.55
CA ALA A 348 14.27 15.80 7.90
C ALA A 348 14.90 16.48 6.67
N THR A 349 14.89 15.82 5.51
CA THR A 349 15.42 16.38 4.27
C THR A 349 14.75 15.80 3.04
N VAL A 350 14.50 16.66 2.07
CA VAL A 350 13.95 16.29 0.75
C VAL A 350 15.05 15.95 -0.25
N VAL A 351 16.31 16.28 0.08
CA VAL A 351 17.43 16.01 -0.81
C VAL A 351 17.66 14.50 -0.93
N PRO A 352 17.58 13.95 -2.16
CA PRO A 352 17.79 12.53 -2.35
C PRO A 352 19.23 12.15 -2.04
N SER A 353 19.45 10.96 -1.52
CA SER A 353 20.79 10.45 -1.27
C SER A 353 21.58 10.29 -2.57
N PRO A 354 22.90 10.25 -2.48
CA PRO A 354 23.76 9.93 -3.63
C PRO A 354 23.42 8.58 -4.26
N SER A 355 22.90 7.62 -3.49
CA SER A 355 22.50 6.29 -3.97
C SER A 355 21.28 6.37 -4.88
N VAL A 356 20.25 7.11 -4.51
CA VAL A 356 19.05 7.34 -5.33
C VAL A 356 19.38 8.12 -6.60
N LEU A 357 20.19 9.17 -6.49
CA LEU A 357 20.66 9.91 -7.66
C LEU A 357 21.47 9.02 -8.62
N ALA A 358 22.36 8.17 -8.09
CA ALA A 358 23.11 7.22 -8.89
C ALA A 358 22.20 6.21 -9.61
N GLN A 359 21.16 5.69 -8.93
CA GLN A 359 20.15 4.81 -9.53
C GLN A 359 19.40 5.52 -10.67
N GLN A 360 18.96 6.77 -10.48
CA GLN A 360 18.27 7.55 -11.53
C GLN A 360 19.19 7.82 -12.72
N ILE A 361 20.45 8.22 -12.48
CA ILE A 361 21.44 8.47 -13.53
C ILE A 361 21.74 7.17 -14.28
N ALA A 362 21.95 6.07 -13.57
CA ALA A 362 22.17 4.76 -14.17
C ALA A 362 20.96 4.33 -15.03
N ALA A 363 19.75 4.45 -14.51
CA ALA A 363 18.53 4.14 -15.24
C ALA A 363 18.36 5.01 -16.49
N GLY A 364 18.59 6.32 -16.38
CA GLY A 364 18.44 7.28 -17.48
C GLY A 364 19.48 7.16 -18.59
N LEU A 365 20.68 6.66 -18.27
CA LEU A 365 21.76 6.52 -19.24
C LEU A 365 21.95 5.06 -19.70
N LEU A 366 22.05 4.09 -18.78
CA LEU A 366 22.39 2.71 -19.12
C LEU A 366 21.21 1.97 -19.79
N ILE A 367 19.98 2.15 -19.30
CA ILE A 367 18.85 1.40 -19.85
C ILE A 367 18.53 1.80 -21.30
N PRO A 368 18.42 3.10 -21.65
CA PRO A 368 18.27 3.51 -23.04
C PRO A 368 19.44 3.07 -23.92
N LEU A 369 20.67 3.12 -23.37
CA LEU A 369 21.88 2.69 -24.08
C LEU A 369 21.82 1.20 -24.40
N LEU A 370 21.53 0.35 -23.42
CA LEU A 370 21.41 -1.10 -23.60
C LEU A 370 20.27 -1.45 -24.57
N ALA A 371 19.12 -0.79 -24.42
CA ALA A 371 17.97 -0.97 -25.31
C ALA A 371 18.28 -0.63 -26.76
N ALA A 372 19.08 0.43 -26.99
CA ALA A 372 19.45 0.89 -28.31
C ALA A 372 20.53 0.03 -29.01
N LEU A 373 21.28 -0.79 -28.29
CA LEU A 373 22.36 -1.61 -28.86
C LEU A 373 21.86 -2.49 -30.01
N VAL A 374 20.77 -3.23 -29.78
CA VAL A 374 20.22 -4.15 -30.79
C VAL A 374 19.86 -3.43 -32.10
N PRO A 375 19.02 -2.37 -32.10
CA PRO A 375 18.69 -1.66 -33.33
C PRO A 375 19.90 -0.95 -33.95
N ILE A 376 20.84 -0.42 -33.16
CA ILE A 376 22.03 0.26 -33.69
C ILE A 376 22.93 -0.74 -34.43
N PHE A 377 23.26 -1.89 -33.80
CA PHE A 377 24.12 -2.87 -34.44
C PHE A 377 23.47 -3.51 -35.69
N SER A 378 22.15 -3.76 -35.65
CA SER A 378 21.44 -4.29 -36.81
C SER A 378 21.32 -3.29 -37.95
N GLY A 379 20.98 -2.03 -37.63
CA GLY A 379 20.82 -0.95 -38.62
C GLY A 379 22.13 -0.48 -39.26
N THR A 380 23.27 -0.57 -38.55
CA THR A 380 24.58 -0.17 -39.09
C THR A 380 25.27 -1.26 -39.92
N ARG A 381 24.80 -2.51 -39.94
CA ARG A 381 25.36 -3.60 -40.78
C ARG A 381 24.94 -3.52 -42.24
N VAL A 382 24.05 -2.62 -42.63
CA VAL A 382 23.58 -2.45 -44.01
C VAL A 382 24.76 -2.06 -44.91
N THR A 383 24.88 -2.72 -46.08
CA THR A 383 25.93 -2.45 -47.07
C THR A 383 25.61 -1.17 -47.84
N VAL A 384 26.67 -0.53 -48.39
CA VAL A 384 26.55 0.68 -49.24
C VAL A 384 25.60 0.42 -50.42
N ARG A 385 25.70 -0.75 -51.05
CA ARG A 385 24.90 -1.16 -52.15
C ARG A 385 23.40 -1.25 -51.77
N GLU A 386 23.09 -1.83 -50.60
CA GLU A 386 21.72 -1.92 -50.09
C GLU A 386 21.18 -0.56 -49.72
N ALA A 387 22.01 0.31 -49.09
CA ALA A 387 21.60 1.63 -48.65
C ALA A 387 21.32 2.61 -49.79
N LEU A 388 22.06 2.55 -50.88
CA LEU A 388 21.93 3.46 -52.05
C LEU A 388 21.08 2.88 -53.19
N GLY A 389 20.96 1.56 -53.29
CA GLY A 389 20.32 0.86 -54.41
C GLY A 389 18.79 0.90 -54.46
N GLY A 390 18.13 1.69 -53.65
CA GLY A 390 16.67 1.87 -53.65
C GLY A 390 15.84 0.57 -53.42
N HIS A 391 16.47 -0.59 -53.33
CA HIS A 391 15.86 -1.91 -53.15
C HIS A 391 15.76 -2.35 -51.70
N GLY A 392 15.87 -1.42 -50.77
CA GLY A 392 15.91 -1.63 -49.32
C GLY A 392 14.61 -2.10 -48.69
N LEU A 393 13.67 -2.62 -49.39
CA LEU A 393 12.42 -3.13 -48.85
C LEU A 393 12.26 -4.60 -49.18
N GLY A 394 12.71 -5.40 -48.22
CA GLY A 394 12.30 -6.76 -47.95
C GLY A 394 11.82 -7.62 -49.13
N LYS A 395 12.60 -8.64 -49.49
CA LYS A 395 12.11 -9.87 -50.13
C LYS A 395 11.08 -10.57 -49.20
N GLY A 396 10.01 -9.87 -48.82
CA GLY A 396 8.86 -10.46 -48.18
C GLY A 396 8.01 -11.16 -49.25
N ARG A 397 7.92 -12.48 -49.15
CA ARG A 397 6.94 -13.27 -49.93
C ARG A 397 5.54 -12.77 -49.54
N PHE A 398 4.94 -11.90 -50.38
CA PHE A 398 3.55 -11.46 -50.27
C PHE A 398 2.59 -12.66 -50.36
N GLY A 399 1.50 -12.68 -49.52
CA GLY A 399 0.33 -13.55 -49.71
C GLY A 399 0.39 -14.94 -49.07
N ARG A 400 1.41 -15.28 -48.25
CA ARG A 400 1.55 -16.60 -47.60
C ARG A 400 1.38 -16.68 -46.11
N SER A 401 1.15 -15.54 -45.42
CA SER A 401 0.94 -15.55 -43.95
C SER A 401 -0.49 -16.03 -43.63
N ARG A 402 -0.62 -16.79 -42.49
CA ARG A 402 -1.95 -17.15 -41.96
C ARG A 402 -2.80 -15.91 -41.63
N ILE A 403 -2.16 -14.80 -41.27
CA ILE A 403 -2.80 -13.50 -41.00
C ILE A 403 -3.37 -12.89 -42.28
N ASP A 404 -2.65 -12.96 -43.42
CA ASP A 404 -3.16 -12.43 -44.70
C ASP A 404 -4.44 -13.15 -45.15
N ARG A 405 -4.50 -14.49 -44.95
CA ARG A 405 -5.69 -15.32 -45.23
C ARG A 405 -6.86 -15.03 -44.28
N MET A 406 -6.60 -14.69 -43.02
CA MET A 406 -7.63 -14.34 -42.04
C MET A 406 -8.23 -12.94 -42.36
N LEU A 407 -7.38 -11.99 -42.79
CA LEU A 407 -7.80 -10.66 -43.22
C LEU A 407 -8.59 -10.64 -44.52
N GLU A 408 -8.39 -11.60 -45.40
CA GLU A 408 -9.18 -11.76 -46.62
C GLU A 408 -10.64 -12.17 -46.34
N ARG A 409 -10.92 -12.76 -45.18
CA ARG A 409 -12.28 -13.15 -44.76
C ARG A 409 -13.09 -12.01 -44.11
N VAL A 410 -12.44 -10.87 -43.82
CA VAL A 410 -13.11 -9.71 -43.19
C VAL A 410 -13.73 -8.83 -44.30
N HIS A 411 -15.02 -9.02 -44.57
CA HIS A 411 -15.75 -8.29 -45.62
C HIS A 411 -16.48 -7.04 -45.10
N PHE A 412 -16.42 -6.79 -43.79
CA PHE A 412 -17.14 -5.69 -43.12
C PHE A 412 -16.45 -4.32 -43.24
N LEU A 413 -15.16 -4.28 -43.61
CA LEU A 413 -14.36 -3.05 -43.62
C LEU A 413 -14.31 -2.49 -45.06
N SER A 414 -14.31 -1.13 -45.19
CA SER A 414 -14.12 -0.47 -46.48
C SER A 414 -12.76 -0.85 -47.10
N ARG A 415 -12.68 -0.91 -48.45
CA ARG A 415 -11.43 -1.29 -49.16
C ARG A 415 -10.18 -0.49 -48.73
N PRO A 416 -10.25 0.87 -48.46
CA PRO A 416 -9.12 1.63 -47.94
C PRO A 416 -8.71 1.20 -46.54
N MET A 417 -9.65 0.78 -45.72
CA MET A 417 -9.42 0.33 -44.34
C MET A 417 -8.77 -1.05 -44.31
N LEU A 418 -9.16 -1.96 -45.19
CA LEU A 418 -8.51 -3.28 -45.40
C LEU A 418 -7.05 -3.12 -45.87
N LEU A 419 -6.80 -2.18 -46.77
CA LEU A 419 -5.45 -1.86 -47.25
C LEU A 419 -4.56 -1.31 -46.11
N SER A 420 -5.10 -0.44 -45.29
CA SER A 420 -4.41 0.09 -44.10
C SER A 420 -4.09 -1.01 -43.10
N LEU A 421 -5.05 -1.86 -42.84
CA LEU A 421 -4.90 -3.02 -41.94
C LEU A 421 -3.80 -3.97 -42.41
N ARG A 422 -3.81 -4.35 -43.71
CA ARG A 422 -2.75 -5.20 -44.28
C ARG A 422 -1.37 -4.57 -44.18
N ASN A 423 -1.29 -3.27 -44.37
CA ASN A 423 -0.03 -2.52 -44.25
C ASN A 423 0.51 -2.45 -42.82
N THR A 424 -0.36 -2.35 -41.78
CA THR A 424 0.03 -2.40 -40.38
C THR A 424 0.73 -3.70 -40.04
N PHE A 425 0.22 -4.84 -40.49
CA PHE A 425 0.83 -6.16 -40.27
C PHE A 425 2.07 -6.44 -41.12
N ARG A 426 2.39 -5.60 -42.09
CA ARG A 426 3.56 -5.76 -42.98
C ARG A 426 4.87 -5.58 -42.21
N ARG A 427 4.91 -4.70 -41.19
CA ARG A 427 6.11 -4.43 -40.37
C ARG A 427 5.99 -5.07 -38.97
N LYS A 428 6.00 -6.41 -38.96
CA LYS A 428 5.76 -7.22 -37.74
C LYS A 428 6.59 -6.82 -36.52
N GLY A 429 7.89 -6.47 -36.69
CA GLY A 429 8.75 -6.10 -35.57
C GLY A 429 8.31 -4.82 -34.85
N ARG A 430 7.94 -3.77 -35.62
CA ARG A 430 7.48 -2.50 -35.04
C ARG A 430 6.07 -2.64 -34.44
N LEU A 431 5.17 -3.35 -35.13
CA LEU A 431 3.85 -3.66 -34.60
C LEU A 431 3.97 -4.43 -33.27
N ALA A 432 4.84 -5.44 -33.21
CA ALA A 432 5.08 -6.21 -31.99
C ALA A 432 5.56 -5.30 -30.85
N LEU A 433 6.54 -4.41 -31.07
CA LEU A 433 7.01 -3.48 -30.06
C LEU A 433 5.91 -2.53 -29.56
N THR A 434 5.07 -1.98 -30.45
CA THR A 434 3.97 -1.11 -30.07
C THR A 434 2.87 -1.87 -29.33
N LEU A 435 2.54 -3.08 -29.78
CA LEU A 435 1.61 -3.95 -29.08
C LEU A 435 2.15 -4.30 -27.68
N THR A 436 3.43 -4.67 -27.57
CA THR A 436 4.04 -4.98 -26.27
C THR A 436 3.96 -3.80 -25.30
N THR A 437 4.30 -2.58 -25.76
CA THR A 437 4.24 -1.40 -24.87
C THR A 437 2.82 -1.11 -24.40
N LEU A 438 1.85 -1.14 -25.28
CA LEU A 438 0.46 -0.83 -24.92
C LEU A 438 -0.20 -1.97 -24.13
N THR A 439 0.17 -3.22 -24.44
CA THR A 439 -0.24 -4.42 -23.68
C THR A 439 0.30 -4.38 -22.25
N LEU A 440 1.58 -4.06 -22.06
CA LEU A 440 2.18 -3.95 -20.73
C LEU A 440 1.53 -2.83 -19.88
N ALA A 441 1.27 -1.68 -20.49
CA ALA A 441 0.55 -0.60 -19.81
C ALA A 441 -0.85 -1.05 -19.36
N GLY A 442 -1.56 -1.75 -20.23
CA GLY A 442 -2.91 -2.26 -19.95
C GLY A 442 -2.94 -3.37 -18.90
N LEU A 443 -2.01 -4.31 -18.99
CA LEU A 443 -1.97 -5.41 -18.03
C LEU A 443 -1.70 -4.89 -16.60
N ILE A 444 -0.80 -3.91 -16.43
CA ILE A 444 -0.54 -3.31 -15.11
C ILE A 444 -1.76 -2.54 -14.62
N PHE A 445 -2.41 -1.72 -15.47
CA PHE A 445 -3.64 -1.04 -15.08
C PHE A 445 -4.72 -2.02 -14.61
N MET A 446 -4.98 -3.08 -15.39
CA MET A 446 -5.96 -4.10 -15.05
C MET A 446 -5.54 -4.89 -13.80
N ALA A 447 -4.25 -5.15 -13.60
CA ALA A 447 -3.73 -5.81 -12.41
C ALA A 447 -3.93 -4.96 -11.15
N VAL A 448 -3.70 -3.65 -11.21
CA VAL A 448 -3.95 -2.72 -10.08
C VAL A 448 -5.44 -2.70 -9.70
N ILE A 449 -6.34 -2.62 -10.70
CA ILE A 449 -7.78 -2.65 -10.42
C ILE A 449 -8.24 -4.02 -9.89
N SER A 450 -7.64 -5.12 -10.36
CA SER A 450 -7.89 -6.46 -9.82
C SER A 450 -7.38 -6.60 -8.39
N GLN A 451 -6.20 -6.03 -8.08
CA GLN A 451 -5.66 -6.01 -6.73
C GLN A 451 -6.59 -5.24 -5.77
N ARG A 452 -7.13 -4.09 -6.24
CA ARG A 452 -8.16 -3.37 -5.46
C ARG A 452 -9.39 -4.24 -5.20
N ALA A 453 -9.88 -4.95 -6.23
CA ALA A 453 -11.03 -5.83 -6.07
C ALA A 453 -10.71 -6.98 -5.08
N SER A 454 -9.55 -7.61 -5.20
CA SER A 454 -9.10 -8.68 -4.28
C SER A 454 -9.04 -8.20 -2.84
N LEU A 455 -8.37 -7.07 -2.57
CA LEU A 455 -8.26 -6.51 -1.21
C LEU A 455 -9.65 -6.15 -0.63
N LYS A 456 -10.50 -5.49 -1.43
CA LYS A 456 -11.87 -5.15 -0.97
C LYS A 456 -12.72 -6.39 -0.72
N THR A 457 -12.61 -7.42 -1.56
CA THR A 457 -13.32 -8.69 -1.34
C THR A 457 -12.79 -9.39 -0.09
N THR A 458 -11.47 -9.48 0.10
CA THR A 458 -10.88 -10.07 1.30
C THR A 458 -11.39 -9.37 2.57
N ILE A 459 -11.38 -8.04 2.60
CA ILE A 459 -11.93 -7.27 3.74
C ILE A 459 -13.42 -7.53 3.90
N SER A 460 -14.20 -7.49 2.83
CA SER A 460 -15.63 -7.77 2.89
C SER A 460 -15.92 -9.20 3.40
N GLU A 461 -15.12 -10.18 3.02
CA GLU A 461 -15.24 -11.56 3.52
C GLU A 461 -14.92 -11.66 5.02
N ILE A 462 -13.92 -10.91 5.51
CA ILE A 462 -13.64 -10.82 6.95
C ILE A 462 -14.86 -10.25 7.68
N PHE A 463 -15.40 -9.14 7.20
CA PHE A 463 -16.57 -8.51 7.84
C PHE A 463 -17.86 -9.33 7.67
N ASN A 464 -17.99 -10.10 6.59
CA ASN A 464 -19.14 -11.00 6.42
C ASN A 464 -19.11 -12.21 7.36
N GLN A 465 -17.93 -12.59 7.87
CA GLN A 465 -17.83 -13.60 8.93
C GLN A 465 -18.32 -13.05 10.28
N ILE A 466 -18.33 -11.73 10.42
CA ILE A 466 -18.76 -11.04 11.64
C ILE A 466 -20.23 -10.68 11.47
N ASN A 467 -21.10 -11.43 12.13
CA ASN A 467 -22.55 -11.17 12.16
C ASN A 467 -22.91 -10.30 13.38
N THR A 468 -22.07 -9.32 13.70
CA THR A 468 -22.23 -8.37 14.80
C THR A 468 -22.27 -6.97 14.23
N ASP A 469 -23.21 -6.13 14.63
CA ASP A 469 -23.38 -4.77 14.17
C ASP A 469 -22.79 -3.74 15.14
N VAL A 470 -22.84 -4.02 16.46
CA VAL A 470 -22.28 -3.15 17.50
C VAL A 470 -21.41 -3.98 18.46
N PHE A 471 -20.20 -3.49 18.69
CA PHE A 471 -19.22 -4.07 19.60
C PHE A 471 -19.08 -3.17 20.81
N ILE A 472 -19.30 -3.71 22.01
CA ILE A 472 -19.11 -2.99 23.26
C ILE A 472 -18.09 -3.75 24.10
N ASN A 473 -16.95 -3.16 24.34
CA ASN A 473 -15.90 -3.71 25.19
C ASN A 473 -16.01 -3.06 26.58
N LEU A 474 -15.95 -3.86 27.60
CA LEU A 474 -16.08 -3.46 29.01
C LEU A 474 -14.68 -3.34 29.64
N SER A 475 -14.54 -2.45 30.62
CA SER A 475 -13.23 -2.24 31.32
C SER A 475 -12.86 -3.41 32.22
N LYS A 476 -13.83 -4.18 32.69
CA LYS A 476 -13.65 -5.35 33.57
C LYS A 476 -14.77 -6.36 33.35
N PRO A 477 -14.65 -7.61 33.81
CA PRO A 477 -15.71 -8.60 33.65
C PRO A 477 -16.94 -8.25 34.48
N TYR A 478 -18.11 -8.10 33.84
CA TYR A 478 -19.40 -7.89 34.48
C TYR A 478 -20.30 -9.13 34.37
N ARG A 479 -21.22 -9.32 35.33
CA ARG A 479 -22.21 -10.41 35.28
C ARG A 479 -23.16 -10.19 34.10
N THR A 480 -23.44 -11.26 33.33
CA THR A 480 -24.28 -11.18 32.14
C THR A 480 -25.70 -10.70 32.44
N ASN A 481 -26.26 -11.03 33.64
CA ASN A 481 -27.57 -10.56 34.02
C ASN A 481 -27.67 -9.02 34.21
N VAL A 482 -26.56 -8.34 34.46
CA VAL A 482 -26.52 -6.86 34.49
C VAL A 482 -26.52 -6.33 33.06
N LEU A 483 -25.91 -7.08 32.14
CA LEU A 483 -25.76 -6.73 30.74
C LEU A 483 -27.00 -7.02 29.89
N ASP A 484 -27.89 -7.97 30.35
CA ASP A 484 -29.08 -8.41 29.61
C ASP A 484 -30.03 -7.27 29.22
N GLN A 485 -29.99 -6.15 29.92
CA GLN A 485 -30.85 -5.01 29.64
C GLN A 485 -30.61 -4.36 28.29
N VAL A 486 -29.44 -4.57 27.67
CA VAL A 486 -29.14 -4.05 26.31
C VAL A 486 -30.04 -4.73 25.26
N ALA A 487 -30.57 -5.91 25.54
CA ALA A 487 -31.52 -6.59 24.67
C ALA A 487 -32.88 -5.82 24.55
N ALA A 488 -33.17 -4.94 25.50
CA ALA A 488 -34.40 -4.12 25.46
C ALA A 488 -34.22 -2.83 24.62
N VAL A 489 -33.03 -2.55 24.11
CA VAL A 489 -32.75 -1.37 23.27
C VAL A 489 -33.47 -1.54 21.92
N PRO A 490 -34.31 -0.55 21.51
CA PRO A 490 -35.05 -0.64 20.25
C PRO A 490 -34.12 -0.79 19.04
N GLY A 491 -34.31 -1.84 18.25
CA GLY A 491 -33.52 -2.20 17.11
C GLY A 491 -32.50 -3.30 17.37
N VAL A 492 -32.33 -3.79 18.61
CA VAL A 492 -31.54 -4.98 18.93
C VAL A 492 -32.37 -6.23 18.68
N THR A 493 -31.85 -7.16 17.92
CA THR A 493 -32.49 -8.46 17.64
C THR A 493 -31.86 -9.61 18.41
N ASP A 494 -30.54 -9.52 18.66
CA ASP A 494 -29.82 -10.53 19.42
C ASP A 494 -28.63 -9.92 20.18
N VAL A 495 -28.23 -10.59 21.28
CA VAL A 495 -27.17 -10.17 22.17
C VAL A 495 -26.30 -11.36 22.53
N GLU A 496 -25.02 -11.29 22.26
CA GLU A 496 -24.06 -12.28 22.69
C GLU A 496 -23.01 -11.69 23.65
N TYR A 497 -22.60 -12.51 24.58
CA TYR A 497 -21.59 -12.18 25.58
C TYR A 497 -20.30 -12.95 25.27
N TRP A 498 -19.21 -12.22 25.20
CA TRP A 498 -17.88 -12.78 24.95
C TRP A 498 -16.92 -12.37 26.06
N SER A 499 -15.79 -13.09 26.15
CA SER A 499 -14.68 -12.67 27.01
C SER A 499 -13.37 -12.86 26.27
N SER A 500 -12.53 -11.82 26.32
CA SER A 500 -11.19 -11.85 25.74
C SER A 500 -10.13 -12.04 26.82
N TYR A 501 -9.19 -12.92 26.53
CA TYR A 501 -8.03 -13.20 27.38
C TYR A 501 -6.75 -13.11 26.54
N SER A 502 -5.61 -12.94 27.22
CA SER A 502 -4.30 -13.12 26.60
C SER A 502 -3.61 -14.30 27.25
N GLY A 503 -3.01 -15.15 26.44
CA GLY A 503 -2.29 -16.32 26.91
C GLY A 503 -0.98 -16.53 26.15
N ARG A 504 -0.09 -17.37 26.71
CA ARG A 504 1.14 -17.78 26.07
C ARG A 504 1.20 -19.29 25.91
N ALA A 505 1.71 -19.72 24.76
CA ALA A 505 1.96 -21.13 24.57
C ALA A 505 3.12 -21.59 25.46
N LEU A 506 2.98 -22.78 26.06
CA LEU A 506 4.01 -23.45 26.83
C LEU A 506 4.65 -24.56 25.96
N ALA A 507 5.97 -24.51 25.86
CA ALA A 507 6.72 -25.58 25.23
C ALA A 507 6.77 -26.84 26.11
N ALA A 508 7.29 -27.95 25.59
CA ALA A 508 7.39 -29.22 26.32
C ALA A 508 8.31 -29.15 27.54
N ASP A 509 9.23 -28.16 27.59
CA ASP A 509 10.14 -27.89 28.71
C ASP A 509 9.58 -26.85 29.70
N ASP A 510 8.28 -26.52 29.60
CA ASP A 510 7.57 -25.48 30.35
C ASP A 510 8.07 -24.03 30.10
N SER A 511 8.89 -23.84 29.09
CA SER A 511 9.25 -22.49 28.67
C SER A 511 8.06 -21.79 28.00
N GLU A 512 7.84 -20.54 28.36
CA GLU A 512 6.76 -19.75 27.78
C GLU A 512 7.14 -19.24 26.39
N SER A 513 6.18 -19.34 25.48
CA SER A 513 6.34 -18.67 24.17
C SER A 513 6.46 -17.17 24.41
N SER A 514 7.12 -16.58 23.53
CA SER A 514 7.38 -15.16 23.51
C SER A 514 6.22 -14.33 22.94
N ALA A 515 5.40 -14.93 22.07
CA ALA A 515 4.22 -14.30 21.53
C ALA A 515 3.04 -14.48 22.49
N GLY A 516 2.34 -13.38 22.77
CA GLY A 516 1.04 -13.42 23.41
C GLY A 516 -0.03 -13.73 22.38
N TYR A 517 -0.90 -14.68 22.68
CA TYR A 517 -2.03 -15.06 21.81
C TYR A 517 -3.34 -14.53 22.40
N GLY A 518 -4.08 -13.80 21.58
CA GLY A 518 -5.45 -13.41 21.92
C GLY A 518 -6.34 -14.65 21.93
N ILE A 519 -7.08 -14.84 23.00
CA ILE A 519 -8.04 -15.94 23.18
C ILE A 519 -9.40 -15.32 23.32
N SER A 520 -10.31 -15.60 22.36
CA SER A 520 -11.72 -15.21 22.45
C SER A 520 -12.54 -16.37 22.96
N SER A 521 -13.15 -16.16 24.10
CA SER A 521 -14.10 -17.10 24.70
C SER A 521 -15.50 -16.70 24.24
N VAL A 522 -16.12 -17.58 23.44
CA VAL A 522 -17.34 -17.31 22.69
C VAL A 522 -18.44 -18.36 22.97
N PRO A 523 -19.73 -18.04 22.85
CA PRO A 523 -20.76 -19.05 22.81
C PRO A 523 -20.57 -19.97 21.61
N ALA A 524 -20.52 -21.28 21.82
CA ALA A 524 -20.28 -22.23 20.74
C ALA A 524 -21.45 -22.29 19.74
N ASP A 525 -22.66 -21.96 20.17
CA ASP A 525 -23.91 -21.90 19.42
C ASP A 525 -24.30 -20.46 19.02
N GLY A 526 -23.38 -19.51 19.17
CA GLY A 526 -23.61 -18.09 18.84
C GLY A 526 -23.66 -17.83 17.33
N ASP A 527 -24.42 -16.81 16.95
CA ASP A 527 -24.60 -16.35 15.56
C ASP A 527 -23.73 -15.14 15.21
N SER A 528 -23.02 -14.53 16.18
CA SER A 528 -22.23 -13.31 15.99
C SER A 528 -20.97 -13.51 15.15
N LEU A 529 -20.50 -14.76 14.99
CA LEU A 529 -19.29 -15.08 14.23
C LEU A 529 -19.44 -16.38 13.45
N HIS A 530 -19.25 -16.28 12.14
CA HIS A 530 -19.23 -17.43 11.23
C HIS A 530 -17.82 -17.71 10.72
N VAL A 531 -17.08 -18.56 11.42
CA VAL A 531 -15.69 -18.87 11.09
C VAL A 531 -15.61 -19.89 9.95
N LEU A 532 -14.79 -19.60 8.94
CA LEU A 532 -14.48 -20.55 7.87
C LEU A 532 -13.45 -21.56 8.38
N MET A 533 -13.88 -22.82 8.50
CA MET A 533 -13.01 -23.92 8.93
C MET A 533 -12.19 -24.45 7.75
N ASP A 534 -10.88 -24.62 7.96
CA ASP A 534 -9.97 -25.26 7.03
C ASP A 534 -9.86 -26.75 7.32
N GLU A 535 -9.71 -27.11 8.60
CA GLU A 535 -9.68 -28.47 9.07
C GLU A 535 -10.49 -28.63 10.36
N GLY A 536 -11.04 -29.84 10.57
CA GLY A 536 -11.78 -30.15 11.77
C GLY A 536 -13.18 -29.54 11.81
N ARG A 537 -13.61 -29.07 13.01
CA ARG A 537 -14.95 -28.53 13.25
C ARG A 537 -14.91 -27.29 14.15
N TRP A 538 -16.00 -26.52 14.14
CA TRP A 538 -16.24 -25.48 15.13
C TRP A 538 -16.51 -26.05 16.52
N LEU A 539 -16.47 -25.19 17.54
CA LEU A 539 -16.80 -25.51 18.93
C LEU A 539 -18.24 -26.05 19.06
N LEU A 540 -18.45 -26.93 20.02
CA LEU A 540 -19.76 -27.42 20.43
C LEU A 540 -20.05 -26.93 21.86
N PRO A 541 -21.33 -26.77 22.26
CA PRO A 541 -21.69 -26.35 23.62
C PRO A 541 -21.16 -27.26 24.72
N GLU A 542 -21.04 -28.55 24.44
CA GLU A 542 -20.50 -29.58 25.35
C GLU A 542 -18.99 -29.68 25.42
N ASP A 543 -18.28 -28.97 24.56
CA ASP A 543 -16.81 -29.04 24.51
C ASP A 543 -16.20 -28.48 25.82
N GLU A 544 -15.44 -29.31 26.52
CA GLU A 544 -14.60 -28.95 27.65
C GLU A 544 -13.12 -29.08 27.29
N GLY A 545 -12.35 -27.97 27.45
CA GLY A 545 -10.93 -28.00 27.10
C GLY A 545 -10.63 -28.11 25.60
N ALA A 546 -11.54 -27.65 24.74
CA ALA A 546 -11.36 -27.63 23.29
C ALA A 546 -11.05 -26.20 22.79
N ALA A 547 -10.26 -26.12 21.73
CA ALA A 547 -9.93 -24.87 21.07
C ALA A 547 -10.00 -25.01 19.55
N VAL A 548 -10.43 -23.94 18.89
CA VAL A 548 -10.22 -23.73 17.47
C VAL A 548 -9.07 -22.74 17.32
N ILE A 549 -8.00 -23.14 16.64
CA ILE A 549 -6.82 -22.28 16.38
C ILE A 549 -6.96 -21.60 15.02
N THR A 550 -6.30 -20.45 14.87
CA THR A 550 -6.31 -19.67 13.63
C THR A 550 -4.91 -19.53 13.04
N SER A 551 -4.81 -18.90 11.86
CA SER A 551 -3.54 -18.56 11.20
C SER A 551 -2.61 -17.75 12.10
N ALA A 552 -3.12 -16.95 13.06
CA ALA A 552 -2.28 -16.24 14.02
C ALA A 552 -1.49 -17.17 14.96
N TYR A 553 -2.02 -18.36 15.25
CA TYR A 553 -1.30 -19.37 16.02
C TYR A 553 -0.44 -20.26 15.14
N THR A 554 -0.98 -20.74 14.00
CA THR A 554 -0.28 -21.68 13.12
C THR A 554 0.92 -21.07 12.38
N THR A 555 1.02 -19.74 12.31
CA THR A 555 2.21 -19.04 11.80
C THR A 555 3.44 -19.37 12.64
N ASP A 556 3.29 -19.38 13.98
CA ASP A 556 4.39 -19.70 14.89
C ASP A 556 4.55 -21.21 15.12
N TYR A 557 3.45 -21.95 15.03
CA TYR A 557 3.38 -23.41 15.24
C TYR A 557 2.76 -24.14 14.04
N PRO A 558 3.46 -24.19 12.88
CA PRO A 558 2.88 -24.69 11.62
C PRO A 558 2.60 -26.22 11.61
N ASP A 559 3.24 -26.97 12.51
CA ASP A 559 3.06 -28.42 12.60
C ASP A 559 1.84 -28.85 13.43
N THR A 560 1.12 -27.89 14.07
CA THR A 560 -0.05 -28.18 14.91
C THR A 560 -1.23 -28.67 14.06
N LYS A 561 -1.82 -29.77 14.45
CA LYS A 561 -2.91 -30.45 13.74
C LYS A 561 -4.16 -30.61 14.62
N VAL A 562 -5.29 -30.86 13.97
CA VAL A 562 -6.51 -31.24 14.68
C VAL A 562 -6.26 -32.55 15.46
N GLY A 563 -6.60 -32.52 16.75
CA GLY A 563 -6.34 -33.61 17.69
C GLY A 563 -5.11 -33.44 18.58
N ASP A 564 -4.24 -32.46 18.25
CA ASP A 564 -3.09 -32.11 19.09
C ASP A 564 -3.55 -31.34 20.34
N SER A 565 -2.70 -31.34 21.36
CA SER A 565 -2.91 -30.58 22.60
C SER A 565 -2.04 -29.34 22.62
N VAL A 566 -2.65 -28.18 22.86
CA VAL A 566 -1.97 -26.91 23.03
C VAL A 566 -1.97 -26.52 24.51
N ARG A 567 -0.79 -26.36 25.08
CA ARG A 567 -0.61 -25.89 26.45
C ARG A 567 -0.47 -24.36 26.45
N LEU A 568 -1.26 -23.68 27.26
CA LEU A 568 -1.27 -22.21 27.39
C LEU A 568 -1.18 -21.80 28.85
N LYS A 569 -0.50 -20.71 29.11
CA LYS A 569 -0.56 -19.98 30.37
C LYS A 569 -1.42 -18.74 30.19
N VAL A 570 -2.53 -18.65 30.92
CA VAL A 570 -3.52 -17.57 30.86
C VAL A 570 -3.76 -17.02 32.26
N ASN A 571 -3.49 -15.76 32.51
CA ASN A 571 -3.60 -15.13 33.85
C ASN A 571 -2.93 -15.97 34.96
N GLY A 572 -1.74 -16.48 34.70
CA GLY A 572 -0.95 -17.31 35.65
C GLY A 572 -1.45 -18.75 35.81
N LYS A 573 -2.52 -19.18 35.13
CA LYS A 573 -3.03 -20.56 35.12
C LYS A 573 -2.55 -21.30 33.89
N GLU A 574 -2.06 -22.51 34.07
CA GLU A 574 -1.74 -23.42 32.98
C GLU A 574 -2.97 -24.18 32.53
N LEU A 575 -3.24 -24.15 31.26
CA LEU A 575 -4.38 -24.79 30.61
C LEU A 575 -3.88 -25.68 29.48
N GLU A 576 -4.49 -26.82 29.32
CA GLU A 576 -4.28 -27.73 28.19
C GLU A 576 -5.55 -27.83 27.39
N LEU A 577 -5.49 -27.48 26.11
CA LEU A 577 -6.64 -27.40 25.21
C LEU A 577 -6.41 -28.32 24.01
N MET A 578 -7.41 -29.10 23.67
CA MET A 578 -7.39 -29.96 22.48
C MET A 578 -7.80 -29.15 21.25
N VAL A 579 -7.01 -29.17 20.18
CA VAL A 579 -7.36 -28.55 18.92
C VAL A 579 -8.45 -29.37 18.22
N VAL A 580 -9.65 -28.85 18.14
CA VAL A 580 -10.80 -29.47 17.47
C VAL A 580 -11.00 -28.96 16.04
N GLY A 581 -10.36 -27.85 15.70
CA GLY A 581 -10.43 -27.28 14.37
C GLY A 581 -9.36 -26.22 14.14
N ILE A 582 -9.07 -26.01 12.86
CA ILE A 582 -8.17 -24.98 12.36
C ILE A 582 -8.97 -24.06 11.44
N SER A 583 -8.92 -22.77 11.68
CA SER A 583 -9.58 -21.75 10.87
C SER A 583 -8.57 -20.99 10.03
N ARG A 584 -8.89 -20.86 8.75
CA ARG A 584 -8.15 -19.96 7.85
C ARG A 584 -8.86 -18.62 7.80
N ALA A 585 -8.40 -17.67 8.60
CA ALA A 585 -8.90 -16.32 8.55
C ALA A 585 -7.75 -15.35 8.21
N PRO A 586 -7.86 -14.53 7.16
CA PRO A 586 -6.95 -13.42 6.98
C PRO A 586 -7.20 -12.42 8.12
N PHE A 587 -6.17 -12.04 8.86
CA PHE A 587 -6.27 -11.15 10.02
C PHE A 587 -7.32 -11.61 11.04
N PRO A 588 -7.13 -12.76 11.69
CA PRO A 588 -8.11 -13.31 12.62
C PRO A 588 -8.30 -12.39 13.82
N LEU A 589 -9.54 -12.31 14.33
CA LEU A 589 -9.86 -11.51 15.52
C LEU A 589 -9.18 -12.05 16.78
N ALA A 590 -8.88 -13.35 16.82
CA ALA A 590 -8.19 -14.02 17.91
C ALA A 590 -7.29 -15.13 17.36
N ALA A 591 -6.26 -15.49 18.12
CA ALA A 591 -5.41 -16.64 17.80
C ALA A 591 -6.10 -17.97 18.12
N LEU A 592 -6.93 -17.98 19.17
CA LEU A 592 -7.69 -19.15 19.60
C LEU A 592 -9.14 -18.74 19.94
N TYR A 593 -10.09 -19.62 19.60
CA TYR A 593 -11.47 -19.56 20.07
C TYR A 593 -11.74 -20.73 21.02
N VAL A 594 -12.40 -20.44 22.14
CA VAL A 594 -12.72 -21.41 23.18
C VAL A 594 -14.18 -21.23 23.62
N ASN A 595 -14.79 -22.31 24.13
CA ASN A 595 -16.20 -22.25 24.54
C ASN A 595 -16.38 -21.44 25.83
N LEU A 596 -17.19 -20.37 25.80
CA LEU A 596 -17.38 -19.43 26.92
C LEU A 596 -17.78 -20.06 28.25
N PRO A 597 -18.83 -20.91 28.35
CA PRO A 597 -19.28 -21.44 29.63
C PRO A 597 -18.24 -22.30 30.33
N THR A 598 -17.43 -23.04 29.58
CA THR A 598 -16.42 -23.96 30.13
C THR A 598 -15.15 -23.22 30.49
N PHE A 599 -14.68 -22.35 29.57
CA PHE A 599 -13.44 -21.61 29.77
C PHE A 599 -13.53 -20.54 30.88
N SER A 600 -14.65 -19.82 30.95
CA SER A 600 -14.88 -18.82 32.02
C SER A 600 -14.97 -19.48 33.42
N ARG A 601 -15.47 -20.72 33.52
CA ARG A 601 -15.37 -21.49 34.78
C ARG A 601 -13.94 -21.79 35.18
N GLN A 602 -13.07 -22.19 34.22
CA GLN A 602 -11.66 -22.45 34.49
C GLN A 602 -10.94 -21.17 34.89
N MET A 603 -11.31 -20.04 34.30
CA MET A 603 -10.70 -18.74 34.63
C MET A 603 -11.23 -18.13 35.93
N GLY A 604 -12.36 -18.61 36.47
CA GLY A 604 -13.01 -18.06 37.66
C GLY A 604 -13.99 -16.92 37.37
N ASP A 605 -14.34 -16.72 36.13
CA ASP A 605 -15.22 -15.65 35.63
C ASP A 605 -16.57 -16.18 35.19
N ALA A 606 -17.02 -17.29 35.75
CA ALA A 606 -18.29 -17.90 35.38
C ALA A 606 -19.49 -16.93 35.45
N GLY A 607 -20.24 -16.84 34.36
CA GLY A 607 -21.40 -15.94 34.23
C GLY A 607 -21.00 -14.45 34.12
N ARG A 608 -19.76 -14.16 33.74
CA ARG A 608 -19.28 -12.80 33.42
C ARG A 608 -18.81 -12.71 31.99
N ALA A 609 -18.82 -11.50 31.47
CA ALA A 609 -18.32 -11.18 30.15
C ALA A 609 -17.55 -9.86 30.15
N THR A 610 -16.61 -9.73 29.23
CA THR A 610 -15.86 -8.49 28.98
C THR A 610 -16.29 -7.79 27.70
N GLU A 611 -17.11 -8.46 26.87
CA GLU A 611 -17.58 -7.93 25.60
C GLU A 611 -19.05 -8.25 25.37
N ILE A 612 -19.74 -7.31 24.73
CA ILE A 612 -21.11 -7.48 24.26
C ILE A 612 -21.15 -7.30 22.75
N LYS A 613 -21.75 -8.25 22.07
CA LYS A 613 -21.98 -8.20 20.63
C LYS A 613 -23.48 -8.04 20.39
N LEU A 614 -23.88 -6.98 19.67
CA LEU A 614 -25.28 -6.72 19.36
C LEU A 614 -25.53 -6.90 17.87
N ILE A 615 -26.59 -7.59 17.54
CA ILE A 615 -27.12 -7.73 16.18
C ILE A 615 -28.35 -6.82 16.09
N THR A 616 -28.42 -6.01 15.01
CA THR A 616 -29.50 -5.04 14.80
C THR A 616 -30.50 -5.54 13.75
N ASP A 617 -31.72 -5.04 13.83
CA ASP A 617 -32.81 -5.36 12.88
C ASP A 617 -32.55 -4.79 11.48
N VAL A 618 -31.83 -3.67 11.40
CA VAL A 618 -31.43 -3.01 10.14
C VAL A 618 -29.93 -2.69 10.19
N ARG A 619 -29.21 -3.19 9.20
CA ARG A 619 -27.74 -3.05 9.09
C ARG A 619 -27.32 -1.77 8.37
N ASP A 620 -27.85 -0.62 8.76
CA ASP A 620 -27.38 0.68 8.30
C ASP A 620 -26.64 1.44 9.41
N SER A 621 -25.78 2.38 9.01
CA SER A 621 -24.97 3.15 9.97
C SER A 621 -25.82 3.91 10.98
N ALA A 622 -26.96 4.47 10.55
CA ALA A 622 -27.81 5.29 11.42
C ALA A 622 -28.45 4.45 12.53
N THR A 623 -28.89 3.22 12.23
CA THR A 623 -29.43 2.26 13.22
C THR A 623 -28.32 1.77 14.14
N GLN A 624 -27.16 1.38 13.59
CA GLN A 624 -26.02 0.93 14.38
C GLN A 624 -25.54 2.02 15.35
N ASP A 625 -25.37 3.27 14.89
CA ASP A 625 -24.93 4.39 15.73
C ASP A 625 -25.95 4.71 16.83
N ARG A 626 -27.25 4.68 16.52
CA ARG A 626 -28.32 4.92 17.48
C ARG A 626 -28.36 3.81 18.54
N VAL A 627 -28.29 2.54 18.14
CA VAL A 627 -28.27 1.38 19.05
C VAL A 627 -27.02 1.41 19.92
N ALA A 628 -25.86 1.70 19.34
CA ALA A 628 -24.61 1.83 20.06
C ALA A 628 -24.68 2.89 21.17
N ALA A 629 -25.18 4.09 20.83
CA ALA A 629 -25.31 5.19 21.79
C ALA A 629 -26.32 4.87 22.92
N GLN A 630 -27.47 4.28 22.57
CA GLN A 630 -28.50 3.92 23.56
C GLN A 630 -28.04 2.77 24.49
N ALA A 631 -27.41 1.73 23.93
CA ALA A 631 -26.88 0.62 24.71
C ALA A 631 -25.77 1.09 25.68
N GLU A 632 -24.88 1.93 25.21
CA GLU A 632 -23.81 2.49 26.02
C GLU A 632 -24.37 3.38 27.16
N GLN A 633 -25.31 4.28 26.85
CA GLN A 633 -25.94 5.14 27.85
C GLN A 633 -26.65 4.30 28.92
N LEU A 634 -27.35 3.24 28.53
CA LEU A 634 -28.04 2.33 29.44
C LEU A 634 -27.05 1.60 30.35
N LEU A 635 -25.92 1.07 29.82
CA LEU A 635 -24.90 0.40 30.59
C LEU A 635 -24.24 1.37 31.61
N LYS A 636 -23.89 2.58 31.19
CA LYS A 636 -23.33 3.63 32.06
C LYS A 636 -24.30 4.02 33.19
N ALA A 637 -25.58 4.14 32.90
CA ALA A 637 -26.57 4.45 33.91
C ALA A 637 -26.68 3.37 35.02
N GLN A 638 -26.17 2.15 34.74
CA GLN A 638 -26.11 1.05 35.71
C GLN A 638 -24.73 0.91 36.40
N GLY A 639 -23.82 1.84 36.14
CA GLY A 639 -22.48 1.79 36.67
C GLY A 639 -21.57 0.77 35.99
N VAL A 640 -21.90 0.36 34.74
CA VAL A 640 -21.04 -0.47 33.93
C VAL A 640 -20.03 0.42 33.20
N GLU A 641 -18.75 0.18 33.41
CA GLU A 641 -17.68 0.92 32.75
C GLU A 641 -17.46 0.38 31.33
N VAL A 642 -17.85 1.17 30.37
CA VAL A 642 -17.66 0.86 28.95
C VAL A 642 -16.31 1.38 28.49
N ALA A 643 -15.45 0.48 28.02
CA ALA A 643 -14.13 0.83 27.51
C ALA A 643 -14.19 1.42 26.10
N VAL A 644 -14.88 0.75 25.19
CA VAL A 644 -15.01 1.14 23.78
C VAL A 644 -16.33 0.65 23.24
N THR A 645 -17.05 1.50 22.51
CA THR A 645 -18.20 1.12 21.68
C THR A 645 -17.88 1.42 20.22
N ARG A 646 -18.01 0.45 19.35
CA ARG A 646 -17.77 0.59 17.90
C ARG A 646 -18.90 -0.07 17.10
N THR A 647 -19.18 0.48 15.93
CA THR A 647 -20.11 -0.12 14.98
C THR A 647 -19.34 -0.83 13.86
N LEU A 648 -19.94 -1.84 13.26
CA LEU A 648 -19.36 -2.58 12.14
C LEU A 648 -19.08 -1.65 10.97
N THR A 649 -20.02 -0.77 10.63
CA THR A 649 -19.89 0.19 9.52
C THR A 649 -18.72 1.15 9.69
N VAL A 650 -18.47 1.65 10.90
CA VAL A 650 -17.31 2.50 11.20
C VAL A 650 -16.02 1.71 11.07
N THR A 651 -15.97 0.48 11.59
CA THR A 651 -14.78 -0.39 11.53
C THR A 651 -14.44 -0.78 10.09
N GLU A 652 -15.45 -1.12 9.28
CA GLU A 652 -15.27 -1.40 7.86
C GLU A 652 -14.78 -0.17 7.08
N ALA A 653 -15.37 1.00 7.33
CA ALA A 653 -14.96 2.26 6.69
C ALA A 653 -13.49 2.59 7.00
N GLN A 654 -13.06 2.43 8.25
CA GLN A 654 -11.66 2.64 8.66
C GLN A 654 -10.70 1.69 7.95
N SER A 655 -11.04 0.40 7.86
CA SER A 655 -10.21 -0.60 7.15
C SER A 655 -10.07 -0.28 5.66
N ASN A 656 -11.12 0.24 5.03
CA ASN A 656 -11.10 0.63 3.62
C ASN A 656 -10.23 1.88 3.34
N ILE A 657 -10.06 2.81 4.30
CA ILE A 657 -9.22 4.01 4.13
C ILE A 657 -7.78 3.62 3.77
N GLY A 658 -7.17 2.73 4.52
CA GLY A 658 -5.79 2.28 4.26
C GLY A 658 -5.62 1.66 2.86
N ILE A 659 -6.59 0.84 2.43
CA ILE A 659 -6.58 0.22 1.10
C ILE A 659 -6.74 1.25 -0.01
N ASP A 660 -7.73 2.13 0.09
CA ASP A 660 -7.98 3.13 -0.96
C ASP A 660 -6.79 4.08 -1.12
N MET A 661 -6.03 4.34 -0.05
CA MET A 661 -4.78 5.10 -0.10
C MET A 661 -3.68 4.39 -0.90
N VAL A 662 -3.44 3.11 -0.64
CA VAL A 662 -2.48 2.29 -1.41
C VAL A 662 -2.87 2.28 -2.88
N ILE A 663 -4.13 2.03 -3.17
CA ILE A 663 -4.66 1.96 -4.53
C ILE A 663 -4.54 3.29 -5.28
N LEU A 664 -4.68 4.43 -4.60
CA LEU A 664 -4.51 5.75 -5.22
C LEU A 664 -3.12 5.88 -5.87
N PHE A 665 -2.05 5.52 -5.17
CA PHE A 665 -0.69 5.59 -5.70
C PHE A 665 -0.42 4.56 -6.79
N LEU A 666 -0.92 3.34 -6.63
CA LEU A 666 -0.82 2.31 -7.66
C LEU A 666 -1.54 2.75 -8.94
N LEU A 667 -2.72 3.38 -8.81
CA LEU A 667 -3.49 3.91 -9.94
C LEU A 667 -2.76 5.09 -10.61
N LEU A 668 -2.19 6.00 -9.83
CA LEU A 668 -1.39 7.12 -10.35
C LEU A 668 -0.23 6.58 -11.19
N MET A 669 0.50 5.58 -10.71
CA MET A 669 1.56 4.93 -11.45
C MET A 669 1.05 4.21 -12.71
N ALA A 670 -0.10 3.54 -12.63
CA ALA A 670 -0.72 2.89 -13.78
C ALA A 670 -1.13 3.90 -14.87
N VAL A 671 -1.62 5.09 -14.49
CA VAL A 671 -1.92 6.20 -15.42
C VAL A 671 -0.64 6.72 -16.09
N LEU A 672 0.46 6.84 -15.35
CA LEU A 672 1.76 7.21 -15.91
C LEU A 672 2.24 6.18 -16.95
N LEU A 673 2.06 4.88 -16.67
CA LEU A 673 2.37 3.82 -17.64
C LEU A 673 1.49 3.91 -18.88
N ALA A 674 0.20 4.21 -18.69
CA ALA A 674 -0.74 4.42 -19.81
C ALA A 674 -0.29 5.59 -20.69
N ALA A 675 0.17 6.69 -20.09
CA ALA A 675 0.72 7.82 -20.82
C ALA A 675 1.95 7.42 -21.64
N VAL A 676 2.90 6.64 -21.09
CA VAL A 676 4.06 6.11 -21.82
C VAL A 676 3.61 5.22 -22.99
N GLY A 677 2.63 4.33 -22.78
CA GLY A 677 2.04 3.51 -23.84
C GLY A 677 1.44 4.36 -24.96
N GLY A 678 0.72 5.43 -24.61
CA GLY A 678 0.16 6.40 -25.55
C GLY A 678 1.22 7.16 -26.35
N LEU A 679 2.28 7.62 -25.70
CA LEU A 679 3.45 8.24 -26.36
C LEU A 679 4.12 7.27 -27.34
N GLY A 680 4.21 5.99 -26.96
CA GLY A 680 4.71 4.92 -27.83
C GLY A 680 3.86 4.73 -29.08
N LEU A 681 2.54 4.70 -28.92
CA LEU A 681 1.60 4.61 -30.06
C LEU A 681 1.69 5.86 -30.94
N MET A 682 1.70 7.07 -30.36
CA MET A 682 1.86 8.34 -31.10
C MET A 682 3.14 8.34 -31.95
N GLY A 683 4.26 7.92 -31.36
CA GLY A 683 5.54 7.79 -32.05
C GLY A 683 5.46 6.83 -33.25
N THR A 684 4.86 5.65 -33.04
CA THR A 684 4.69 4.65 -34.09
C THR A 684 3.77 5.14 -35.23
N MET A 685 2.65 5.76 -34.88
CA MET A 685 1.71 6.31 -35.86
C MET A 685 2.32 7.45 -36.64
N SER A 686 3.12 8.33 -36.02
CA SER A 686 3.85 9.39 -36.70
C SER A 686 4.82 8.84 -37.78
N ILE A 687 5.55 7.79 -37.43
CA ILE A 687 6.48 7.11 -38.32
C ILE A 687 5.73 6.41 -39.47
N ASN A 688 4.62 5.72 -39.17
CA ASN A 688 3.78 5.06 -40.15
C ASN A 688 3.27 6.05 -41.21
N VAL A 689 2.81 7.23 -40.80
CA VAL A 689 2.35 8.29 -41.68
C VAL A 689 3.50 8.79 -42.58
N LEU A 690 4.68 9.07 -42.03
CA LEU A 690 5.84 9.54 -42.81
C LEU A 690 6.30 8.53 -43.87
N GLU A 691 6.28 7.23 -43.57
CA GLU A 691 6.68 6.19 -44.53
C GLU A 691 5.66 5.96 -45.61
N ARG A 692 4.39 6.33 -45.42
CA ARG A 692 3.27 6.16 -46.36
C ARG A 692 2.88 7.47 -47.04
N THR A 693 3.74 8.52 -46.97
CA THR A 693 3.46 9.84 -47.55
C THR A 693 3.11 9.74 -49.03
N ARG A 694 3.82 8.85 -49.79
CA ARG A 694 3.51 8.62 -51.21
C ARG A 694 2.15 7.98 -51.43
N GLU A 695 1.77 6.98 -50.62
CA GLU A 695 0.44 6.34 -50.68
C GLU A 695 -0.67 7.36 -50.37
N ILE A 696 -0.43 8.22 -49.35
CA ILE A 696 -1.35 9.30 -48.99
C ILE A 696 -1.47 10.33 -50.10
N GLY A 697 -0.37 10.68 -50.75
CA GLY A 697 -0.36 11.57 -51.91
C GLY A 697 -1.15 11.03 -53.09
N VAL A 698 -1.02 9.73 -53.41
CA VAL A 698 -1.82 9.06 -54.44
C VAL A 698 -3.30 9.05 -54.10
N MET A 699 -3.66 8.72 -52.85
CA MET A 699 -5.05 8.79 -52.41
C MET A 699 -5.63 10.19 -52.57
N ARG A 700 -4.85 11.24 -52.30
CA ARG A 700 -5.27 12.63 -52.53
C ARG A 700 -5.45 12.96 -53.99
N ALA A 701 -4.53 12.50 -54.83
CA ALA A 701 -4.59 12.73 -56.27
C ALA A 701 -5.87 12.11 -56.90
N ILE A 702 -6.39 11.03 -56.33
CA ILE A 702 -7.65 10.39 -56.72
C ILE A 702 -8.88 10.92 -55.96
N GLY A 703 -8.72 12.00 -55.17
CA GLY A 703 -9.84 12.74 -54.57
C GLY A 703 -10.15 12.44 -53.10
N ALA A 704 -9.25 11.77 -52.33
CA ALA A 704 -9.47 11.55 -50.90
C ALA A 704 -9.41 12.86 -50.11
N GLY A 705 -10.51 13.19 -49.43
CA GLY A 705 -10.59 14.35 -48.54
C GLY A 705 -9.81 14.16 -47.23
N ASN A 706 -9.53 15.27 -46.52
CA ASN A 706 -8.79 15.27 -45.26
C ASN A 706 -9.39 14.33 -44.19
N GLY A 707 -10.71 14.35 -44.04
CA GLY A 707 -11.42 13.48 -43.10
C GLY A 707 -11.30 11.98 -43.42
N ALA A 708 -11.19 11.60 -44.71
CA ALA A 708 -10.99 10.21 -45.09
C ALA A 708 -9.59 9.70 -44.64
N ILE A 709 -8.55 10.51 -44.84
CA ILE A 709 -7.18 10.19 -44.41
C ILE A 709 -7.09 10.10 -42.88
N GLN A 710 -7.72 11.06 -42.20
CA GLN A 710 -7.74 11.07 -40.73
C GLN A 710 -8.43 9.83 -40.15
N ARG A 711 -9.61 9.46 -40.69
CA ARG A 711 -10.34 8.24 -40.30
C ARG A 711 -9.51 6.97 -40.49
N ILE A 712 -8.76 6.84 -41.57
CA ILE A 712 -7.90 5.68 -41.83
C ILE A 712 -6.80 5.58 -40.77
N VAL A 713 -6.10 6.68 -40.46
CA VAL A 713 -5.01 6.68 -39.49
C VAL A 713 -5.52 6.44 -38.05
N ILE A 714 -6.65 7.06 -37.68
CA ILE A 714 -7.25 6.84 -36.37
C ILE A 714 -7.75 5.40 -36.22
N ALA A 715 -8.39 4.84 -37.25
CA ALA A 715 -8.84 3.46 -37.24
C ALA A 715 -7.69 2.43 -37.10
N GLU A 716 -6.52 2.74 -37.70
CA GLU A 716 -5.30 1.93 -37.52
C GLU A 716 -4.85 1.94 -36.05
N GLY A 717 -4.81 3.13 -35.41
CA GLY A 717 -4.47 3.26 -34.01
C GLY A 717 -5.46 2.56 -33.09
N LEU A 718 -6.77 2.69 -33.36
CA LEU A 718 -7.83 2.00 -32.62
C LEU A 718 -7.70 0.48 -32.70
N LEU A 719 -7.38 -0.05 -33.89
CA LEU A 719 -7.17 -1.48 -34.05
C LEU A 719 -5.99 -1.99 -33.23
N ILE A 720 -4.85 -1.26 -33.26
CA ILE A 720 -3.68 -1.59 -32.43
C ILE A 720 -4.08 -1.56 -30.94
N GLY A 721 -4.86 -0.55 -30.54
CA GLY A 721 -5.41 -0.44 -29.19
C GLY A 721 -6.25 -1.64 -28.78
N LEU A 722 -7.20 -2.07 -29.65
CA LEU A 722 -8.06 -3.23 -29.39
C LEU A 722 -7.29 -4.55 -29.29
N ILE A 723 -6.30 -4.76 -30.17
CA ILE A 723 -5.45 -5.95 -30.08
C ILE A 723 -4.63 -5.95 -28.80
N SER A 724 -4.05 -4.80 -28.42
CA SER A 724 -3.28 -4.68 -27.19
C SER A 724 -4.16 -4.87 -25.95
N TRP A 725 -5.40 -4.38 -25.96
CA TRP A 725 -6.39 -4.62 -24.93
C TRP A 725 -6.68 -6.11 -24.75
N ALA A 726 -6.96 -6.82 -25.83
CA ALA A 726 -7.26 -8.25 -25.76
C ALA A 726 -6.07 -9.07 -25.23
N LEU A 727 -4.86 -8.77 -25.71
CA LEU A 727 -3.63 -9.41 -25.22
C LEU A 727 -3.37 -9.06 -23.75
N GLY A 728 -3.57 -7.77 -23.38
CA GLY A 728 -3.42 -7.28 -22.04
C GLY A 728 -4.38 -7.95 -21.06
N ALA A 729 -5.64 -8.14 -21.44
CA ALA A 729 -6.65 -8.78 -20.62
C ALA A 729 -6.29 -10.25 -20.28
N VAL A 730 -5.76 -10.98 -21.26
CA VAL A 730 -5.29 -12.36 -21.03
C VAL A 730 -4.07 -12.40 -20.12
N LEU A 731 -3.10 -11.51 -20.32
CA LEU A 731 -1.87 -11.48 -19.54
C LEU A 731 -2.06 -10.83 -18.14
N ALA A 732 -3.08 -10.00 -17.99
CA ALA A 732 -3.37 -9.38 -16.69
C ALA A 732 -3.80 -10.40 -15.63
N PHE A 733 -4.46 -11.49 -16.02
CA PHE A 733 -4.87 -12.53 -15.08
C PHE A 733 -3.69 -13.14 -14.30
N PRO A 734 -2.67 -13.76 -14.97
CA PRO A 734 -1.55 -14.33 -14.23
C PRO A 734 -0.73 -13.28 -13.47
N VAL A 735 -0.60 -12.05 -13.99
CA VAL A 735 0.14 -10.99 -13.29
C VAL A 735 -0.61 -10.52 -12.05
N SER A 736 -1.92 -10.34 -12.12
CA SER A 736 -2.75 -10.01 -10.96
C SER A 736 -2.66 -11.09 -9.87
N TYR A 737 -2.68 -12.36 -10.27
CA TYR A 737 -2.53 -13.50 -9.35
C TYR A 737 -1.16 -13.49 -8.66
N LEU A 738 -0.07 -13.26 -9.41
CA LEU A 738 1.28 -13.17 -8.84
C LEU A 738 1.44 -11.97 -7.90
N MET A 739 0.79 -10.83 -8.22
CA MET A 739 0.77 -9.67 -7.31
C MET A 739 0.04 -9.99 -6.01
N ASN A 740 -1.08 -10.71 -6.07
CA ASN A 740 -1.82 -11.14 -4.87
C ASN A 740 -0.97 -12.05 -3.99
N LYS A 741 -0.33 -13.07 -4.60
CA LYS A 741 0.61 -13.97 -3.89
C LYS A 741 1.83 -13.24 -3.31
N GLY A 742 2.31 -12.20 -3.99
CA GLY A 742 3.38 -11.36 -3.48
C GLY A 742 2.98 -10.60 -2.20
N LEU A 743 1.73 -10.12 -2.12
CA LEU A 743 1.20 -9.50 -0.89
C LEU A 743 1.05 -10.51 0.24
N GLU A 744 0.52 -11.70 -0.03
CA GLU A 744 0.42 -12.78 0.96
C GLU A 744 1.79 -13.09 1.60
N GLY A 745 2.85 -13.15 0.78
CA GLY A 745 4.21 -13.39 1.28
C GLY A 745 4.75 -12.26 2.16
N VAL A 746 4.40 -11.00 1.88
CA VAL A 746 4.82 -9.87 2.71
C VAL A 746 4.11 -9.85 4.07
N PHE A 747 2.81 -10.14 4.08
CA PHE A 747 2.02 -10.18 5.31
C PHE A 747 2.10 -11.53 6.04
N GLN A 748 2.92 -12.48 5.55
CA GLN A 748 3.02 -13.84 6.09
C GLN A 748 1.66 -14.55 6.25
N ALA A 749 0.73 -14.22 5.35
CA ALA A 749 -0.66 -14.67 5.37
C ALA A 749 -0.95 -15.55 4.16
N GLU A 750 -0.28 -16.70 4.07
CA GLU A 750 -0.41 -17.62 2.94
C GLU A 750 -1.86 -18.08 2.75
N ASP A 751 -2.33 -18.05 1.49
CA ASP A 751 -3.68 -18.42 1.05
C ASP A 751 -4.83 -17.68 1.75
N SER A 752 -4.54 -16.55 2.41
CA SER A 752 -5.53 -15.78 3.17
C SER A 752 -6.19 -14.66 2.36
N PHE A 753 -5.62 -14.28 1.21
CA PHE A 753 -6.18 -13.22 0.37
C PHE A 753 -7.00 -13.81 -0.78
N THR A 754 -8.28 -13.48 -0.83
CA THR A 754 -9.15 -13.90 -1.92
C THR A 754 -8.77 -13.21 -3.22
N PHE A 755 -8.37 -14.00 -4.21
CA PHE A 755 -8.05 -13.46 -5.52
C PHE A 755 -9.30 -13.21 -6.36
N VAL A 756 -9.50 -11.95 -6.79
CA VAL A 756 -10.60 -11.54 -7.67
C VAL A 756 -10.06 -10.86 -8.90
N PHE A 757 -10.30 -11.44 -10.08
CA PHE A 757 -9.99 -10.79 -11.34
C PHE A 757 -11.11 -9.83 -11.76
N SER A 758 -10.79 -8.52 -11.84
CA SER A 758 -11.77 -7.46 -12.08
C SER A 758 -12.15 -7.31 -13.54
N LEU A 759 -13.34 -7.78 -13.95
CA LEU A 759 -13.91 -7.50 -15.27
C LEU A 759 -14.17 -6.00 -15.49
N LEU A 760 -14.45 -5.26 -14.42
CA LEU A 760 -14.56 -3.80 -14.47
C LEU A 760 -13.22 -3.16 -14.91
N GLY A 761 -12.08 -3.64 -14.39
CA GLY A 761 -10.75 -3.20 -14.82
C GLY A 761 -10.51 -3.43 -16.30
N VAL A 762 -10.97 -4.56 -16.84
CA VAL A 762 -10.89 -4.88 -18.27
C VAL A 762 -11.74 -3.90 -19.10
N ALA A 763 -12.97 -3.61 -18.66
CA ALA A 763 -13.86 -2.66 -19.33
C ALA A 763 -13.33 -1.21 -19.23
N MET A 764 -12.82 -0.79 -18.07
CA MET A 764 -12.21 0.53 -17.89
C MET A 764 -11.00 0.70 -18.81
N TRP A 765 -10.12 -0.31 -18.89
CA TRP A 765 -8.98 -0.24 -19.79
C TRP A 765 -9.39 -0.19 -21.27
N LEU A 766 -10.45 -0.87 -21.65
CA LEU A 766 -11.00 -0.74 -23.01
C LEU A 766 -11.37 0.72 -23.32
N ALA A 767 -12.09 1.37 -22.43
CA ALA A 767 -12.47 2.78 -22.60
C ALA A 767 -11.23 3.69 -22.68
N ILE A 768 -10.27 3.50 -21.75
CA ILE A 768 -9.02 4.27 -21.72
C ILE A 768 -8.21 4.07 -22.99
N VAL A 769 -8.02 2.84 -23.45
CA VAL A 769 -7.20 2.57 -24.64
C VAL A 769 -7.84 3.10 -25.92
N LEU A 770 -9.17 3.11 -26.01
CA LEU A 770 -9.88 3.73 -27.15
C LEU A 770 -9.66 5.25 -27.19
N VAL A 771 -9.78 5.93 -26.04
CA VAL A 771 -9.49 7.36 -25.92
C VAL A 771 -8.01 7.62 -26.24
N LEU A 772 -7.12 6.87 -25.62
CA LEU A 772 -5.67 7.02 -25.75
C LEU A 772 -5.21 6.76 -27.19
N ALA A 773 -5.73 5.73 -27.85
CA ALA A 773 -5.45 5.43 -29.25
C ALA A 773 -5.97 6.52 -30.20
N THR A 774 -7.13 7.08 -29.90
CA THR A 774 -7.70 8.21 -30.68
C THR A 774 -6.82 9.45 -30.53
N VAL A 775 -6.50 9.85 -29.30
CA VAL A 775 -5.66 11.03 -29.01
C VAL A 775 -4.25 10.87 -29.59
N ALA A 776 -3.62 9.71 -29.37
CA ALA A 776 -2.27 9.42 -29.86
C ALA A 776 -2.20 9.39 -31.41
N SER A 777 -3.28 8.99 -32.09
CA SER A 777 -3.34 8.95 -33.55
C SER A 777 -3.80 10.27 -34.17
N PHE A 778 -4.41 11.18 -33.39
CA PHE A 778 -4.99 12.43 -33.90
C PHE A 778 -3.93 13.35 -34.52
N LEU A 779 -2.83 13.60 -33.79
CA LEU A 779 -1.75 14.49 -34.26
C LEU A 779 -1.06 13.95 -35.54
N PRO A 780 -0.66 12.67 -35.61
CA PRO A 780 -0.18 12.06 -36.87
C PRO A 780 -1.21 12.10 -38.00
N ALA A 781 -2.49 11.86 -37.73
CA ALA A 781 -3.57 11.90 -38.71
C ALA A 781 -3.77 13.31 -39.26
N TRP A 782 -3.71 14.33 -38.42
CA TRP A 782 -3.78 15.73 -38.83
C TRP A 782 -2.62 16.10 -39.74
N ASN A 783 -1.36 15.76 -39.35
CA ASN A 783 -0.20 16.01 -40.20
C ASN A 783 -0.29 15.29 -41.55
N ALA A 784 -0.75 14.03 -41.57
CA ALA A 784 -1.00 13.27 -42.78
C ALA A 784 -1.99 13.96 -43.73
N SER A 785 -3.03 14.57 -43.12
CA SER A 785 -4.08 15.24 -43.90
C SER A 785 -3.67 16.60 -44.50
N ARG A 786 -2.50 17.13 -44.17
CA ARG A 786 -1.95 18.38 -44.69
C ARG A 786 -0.89 18.20 -45.76
N VAL A 787 -0.46 16.98 -46.06
CA VAL A 787 0.53 16.67 -47.10
C VAL A 787 -0.08 17.03 -48.45
N THR A 788 0.57 17.89 -49.24
CA THR A 788 0.09 18.30 -50.55
C THR A 788 0.54 17.33 -51.67
N VAL A 789 -0.26 17.20 -52.72
CA VAL A 789 0.08 16.34 -53.88
C VAL A 789 1.41 16.82 -54.51
N ARG A 790 1.65 18.15 -54.50
CA ARG A 790 2.88 18.77 -55.01
C ARG A 790 4.13 18.33 -54.22
N ASP A 791 4.03 18.29 -52.90
CA ASP A 791 5.15 17.92 -52.05
C ASP A 791 5.54 16.43 -52.21
N VAL A 792 4.62 15.60 -52.64
CA VAL A 792 4.83 14.15 -52.80
C VAL A 792 5.34 13.80 -54.17
N LEU A 793 4.88 14.49 -55.21
CA LEU A 793 5.23 14.22 -56.59
C LEU A 793 6.46 15.00 -57.10
N ALA A 794 6.87 16.09 -56.41
CA ALA A 794 8.05 16.91 -56.73
C ALA A 794 9.39 16.29 -56.27
N TYR A 795 9.37 15.12 -55.61
CA TYR A 795 10.57 14.41 -55.16
C TYR A 795 10.94 13.28 -56.14
N GLU A 796 11.28 13.61 -57.38
CA GLU A 796 12.09 12.80 -58.28
C GLU A 796 13.53 13.28 -58.33
#